data_93f3b00155647b6eaff03f25e6865d9e
#
_entry.id   93f3b00155647b6eaff03f25e6865d9e
#
_cell.length_a   1.000
_cell.length_b   1.000
_cell.length_c   1.000
_cell.angle_alpha   90.00
_cell.angle_beta   90.00
_cell.angle_gamma   90.00
#
_symmetry.space_group_name_H-M   'P 1'
#
loop_
_entity.id
_entity.type
_entity.pdbx_description
1 polymer ?
#
loop_
_entity_poly.entity_id
_entity_poly.type
_entity_poly.pdbx_seq_one_letter_code
_entity_poly.pdbx_strand_id
1 'polypeptide(L)'
;MITSALLFLALLPNHQIAPQTIDRKALVDRHNVVLTEFDGARPLQVGNGEFAFGMDITGLQTFAPFNTMAQWGWHSSPLPVGKRIEDFNGQVWDTHGRPVRYPMPDPANPEVSFWMSANPHKINLGRVGLLMTKADGSAVLPSDLKRTTQTLDLWAGVVTSRFELEGNPVTVKTACHPTTDALAVQVISPLIKLGRISAFLSCPGDNPRYFANHVGELNSPATLETLRAEGNRVDLVRKLDATSYHIGLQWSGKASFGPVPESLNLPIQIVKAEYGAAKQWADVTYIVSKAITNNRLAIRVNSDNLVPDPAVGLGKLLRVTYSIGSQAQVVEANEGEFMVIEPSAFGKRLQLVPARDADSLAFTCTFTPKRLPSNLPTVESAFDSSRKGWASYWQTGGAIDLSGSKDPRWRELERRIVLSQYLMKVNASGSFPPQESGLVNNGWYGKFHMEMIWWHKAHYALWNRWPEVEPSLEIYRKLIKNSVALAQSQGYKGARWPKAIGPDLHEWPHEIHALLIWQQPHPIFLAELDYRAHPTRATWQKWAPIVEATADFMASYAHLNPTIKKYDLGPPMVVVSENTNAKITRNPTYELGYWRFGLRTAQNWRRLGGLPPKSEWDRVLKNLAPLPTQDGQYKTYEGIPDMWTKFTYEHPALIGAYGMLPGDGVDRPTMARTFDKVAKTWDFERTWGWDFPMLAMCAARLGKPEQAIDFLLHTSSGFQFDARGLATGGPFPYFPSNGGLLYAVAMMAKGWDGSSNGNAPGFPKNGQWRVRWEDLSPAP
;
A
#
# COMPACT_ATOMS: atom_id res chain seq x y z
N MET A 1 7.02 23.32 83.02
CA MET A 1 5.74 23.01 82.36
C MET A 1 5.77 23.72 81.02
N ILE A 2 6.11 23.05 79.97
CA ILE A 2 6.11 23.56 78.60
C ILE A 2 5.28 22.59 77.79
N THR A 3 4.10 23.03 77.39
CA THR A 3 3.11 22.26 76.60
C THR A 3 3.46 22.34 75.14
N SER A 4 3.82 21.21 74.52
CA SER A 4 4.00 21.10 73.08
C SER A 4 2.66 20.88 72.39
N ALA A 5 2.30 21.80 71.49
CA ALA A 5 1.15 21.66 70.63
C ALA A 5 1.58 20.91 69.35
N LEU A 6 1.03 19.71 69.14
CA LEU A 6 1.15 18.95 67.88
C LEU A 6 0.16 19.50 66.85
N LEU A 7 0.69 20.07 65.74
CA LEU A 7 -0.06 20.42 64.57
C LEU A 7 -0.32 19.15 63.72
N PHE A 8 -1.57 18.72 63.63
CA PHE A 8 -2.04 17.73 62.69
C PHE A 8 -2.20 18.38 61.31
N LEU A 9 -1.26 18.16 60.36
CA LEU A 9 -1.52 18.44 58.96
C LEU A 9 -2.45 17.35 58.42
N ALA A 10 -3.70 17.72 58.11
CA ALA A 10 -4.62 16.89 57.37
C ALA A 10 -4.10 16.75 55.91
N LEU A 11 -3.60 15.57 55.56
CA LEU A 11 -3.37 15.18 54.17
C LEU A 11 -4.73 15.06 53.47
N LEU A 12 -5.03 16.03 52.62
CA LEU A 12 -6.14 15.92 51.65
C LEU A 12 -5.81 14.74 50.71
N PRO A 13 -6.75 13.83 50.44
CA PRO A 13 -6.49 12.76 49.48
C PRO A 13 -6.31 13.42 48.09
N ASN A 14 -5.15 13.18 47.50
CA ASN A 14 -4.92 13.39 46.07
C ASN A 14 -5.99 12.58 45.33
N HIS A 15 -7.03 13.21 44.86
CA HIS A 15 -7.91 12.65 43.86
C HIS A 15 -7.07 12.49 42.60
N GLN A 16 -6.44 11.32 42.46
CA GLN A 16 -6.04 10.83 41.14
C GLN A 16 -7.35 10.68 40.36
N ILE A 17 -7.63 11.66 39.48
CA ILE A 17 -8.66 11.53 38.45
C ILE A 17 -8.25 10.28 37.69
N ALA A 18 -9.05 9.21 37.79
CA ALA A 18 -8.84 8.02 36.98
C ALA A 18 -8.69 8.45 35.51
N PRO A 19 -7.72 7.91 34.77
CA PRO A 19 -7.54 8.29 33.37
C PRO A 19 -8.87 8.07 32.66
N GLN A 20 -9.44 9.16 32.14
CA GLN A 20 -10.70 9.10 31.40
C GLN A 20 -10.48 8.19 30.20
N THR A 21 -11.14 7.04 30.16
CA THR A 21 -11.09 6.11 29.03
C THR A 21 -11.55 6.81 27.75
N ILE A 22 -10.91 6.49 26.63
CA ILE A 22 -11.28 7.03 25.33
C ILE A 22 -12.61 6.40 24.92
N ASP A 23 -13.61 7.25 24.61
CA ASP A 23 -14.79 6.78 23.87
C ASP A 23 -14.38 6.49 22.43
N ARG A 24 -13.97 5.24 22.20
CA ARG A 24 -13.44 4.79 20.89
C ARG A 24 -14.48 4.88 19.78
N LYS A 25 -15.77 4.67 20.12
CA LYS A 25 -16.83 4.80 19.12
C LYS A 25 -17.00 6.27 18.69
N ALA A 26 -17.08 7.18 19.63
CA ALA A 26 -17.17 8.61 19.33
C ALA A 26 -15.91 9.13 18.59
N LEU A 27 -14.71 8.60 18.91
CA LEU A 27 -13.48 8.89 18.19
C LEU A 27 -13.57 8.47 16.72
N VAL A 28 -14.02 7.26 16.44
CA VAL A 28 -14.09 6.71 15.08
C VAL A 28 -15.22 7.36 14.29
N ASP A 29 -16.41 7.49 14.87
CA ASP A 29 -17.62 8.02 14.21
C ASP A 29 -17.45 9.46 13.70
N ARG A 30 -16.66 10.30 14.39
CA ARG A 30 -16.42 11.69 13.95
C ARG A 30 -15.57 11.80 12.67
N HIS A 31 -14.99 10.69 12.21
CA HIS A 31 -14.20 10.58 10.99
C HIS A 31 -14.83 9.69 9.93
N ASN A 32 -16.11 9.31 10.09
CA ASN A 32 -16.86 8.64 9.04
C ASN A 32 -16.74 9.41 7.72
N VAL A 33 -16.46 8.67 6.64
CA VAL A 33 -16.31 9.30 5.32
C VAL A 33 -17.66 9.62 4.74
N VAL A 34 -17.87 10.85 4.29
CA VAL A 34 -19.08 11.28 3.57
C VAL A 34 -18.68 11.89 2.23
N LEU A 35 -19.18 11.32 1.15
CA LEU A 35 -18.95 11.77 -0.23
C LEU A 35 -20.29 12.14 -0.86
N THR A 36 -20.31 13.19 -1.69
CA THR A 36 -21.50 13.68 -2.37
C THR A 36 -21.38 13.72 -3.88
N GLU A 37 -20.16 13.51 -4.41
CA GLU A 37 -19.84 13.63 -5.81
C GLU A 37 -19.21 12.35 -6.35
N PHE A 38 -19.43 12.09 -7.64
CA PHE A 38 -18.75 11.01 -8.35
C PHE A 38 -17.27 11.37 -8.57
N ASP A 39 -16.41 10.42 -8.24
CA ASP A 39 -14.97 10.47 -8.53
C ASP A 39 -14.58 9.17 -9.26
N GLY A 40 -14.17 9.28 -10.51
CA GLY A 40 -13.79 8.13 -11.33
C GLY A 40 -12.35 7.63 -11.12
N ALA A 41 -11.55 8.34 -10.30
CA ALA A 41 -10.15 8.01 -10.05
C ALA A 41 -9.88 7.45 -8.65
N ARG A 42 -10.75 7.72 -7.68
CA ARG A 42 -10.52 7.44 -6.27
C ARG A 42 -11.67 6.62 -5.68
N PRO A 43 -11.47 5.33 -5.43
CA PRO A 43 -12.52 4.49 -4.86
C PRO A 43 -12.70 4.74 -3.36
N LEU A 44 -13.93 4.58 -2.87
CA LEU A 44 -14.16 4.17 -1.50
C LEU A 44 -14.00 2.65 -1.42
N GLN A 45 -13.51 2.11 -0.31
CA GLN A 45 -13.24 0.67 -0.20
C GLN A 45 -13.91 0.02 1.00
N VAL A 46 -14.27 -1.26 0.82
CA VAL A 46 -14.47 -2.22 1.90
C VAL A 46 -13.55 -3.41 1.69
N GLY A 47 -13.13 -4.09 2.76
CA GLY A 47 -12.23 -5.22 2.67
C GLY A 47 -11.90 -5.81 4.03
N ASN A 48 -11.08 -6.88 4.03
CA ASN A 48 -10.72 -7.65 5.23
C ASN A 48 -9.21 -7.87 5.40
N GLY A 49 -8.39 -7.31 4.49
CA GLY A 49 -6.94 -7.48 4.45
C GLY A 49 -6.47 -8.55 3.45
N GLU A 50 -7.26 -9.59 3.23
CA GLU A 50 -7.04 -10.59 2.16
C GLU A 50 -7.71 -10.17 0.86
N PHE A 51 -8.81 -9.46 0.95
CA PHE A 51 -9.68 -9.05 -0.15
C PHE A 51 -10.15 -7.60 0.06
N ALA A 52 -10.24 -6.85 -1.03
CA ALA A 52 -10.80 -5.51 -1.04
C ALA A 52 -11.61 -5.24 -2.32
N PHE A 53 -12.65 -4.44 -2.15
CA PHE A 53 -13.55 -4.00 -3.21
C PHE A 53 -13.62 -2.47 -3.23
N GLY A 54 -13.13 -1.86 -4.32
CA GLY A 54 -13.25 -0.44 -4.59
C GLY A 54 -14.58 -0.11 -5.24
N MET A 55 -15.23 0.98 -4.85
CA MET A 55 -16.55 1.35 -5.36
C MET A 55 -16.66 2.83 -5.70
N ASP A 56 -17.54 3.16 -6.61
CA ASP A 56 -17.94 4.52 -6.96
C ASP A 56 -19.11 5.00 -6.09
N ILE A 57 -19.63 6.18 -6.39
CA ILE A 57 -20.70 6.85 -5.62
C ILE A 57 -22.01 6.03 -5.51
N THR A 58 -22.21 5.03 -6.37
CA THR A 58 -23.37 4.14 -6.30
C THR A 58 -23.26 3.07 -5.22
N GLY A 59 -22.08 2.91 -4.60
CA GLY A 59 -21.80 1.84 -3.65
C GLY A 59 -21.34 0.54 -4.29
N LEU A 60 -21.19 0.53 -5.61
CA LEU A 60 -20.66 -0.57 -6.41
C LEU A 60 -19.71 -0.02 -7.50
N GLN A 61 -19.35 -0.84 -8.50
CA GLN A 61 -18.51 -0.44 -9.64
C GLN A 61 -19.39 -0.18 -10.88
N THR A 62 -20.39 0.66 -10.72
CA THR A 62 -21.39 0.93 -11.76
C THR A 62 -20.79 1.72 -12.93
N PHE A 63 -20.15 2.83 -12.61
CA PHE A 63 -19.59 3.75 -13.60
C PHE A 63 -18.06 3.62 -13.69
N ALA A 64 -17.36 3.65 -12.56
CA ALA A 64 -15.91 3.56 -12.55
C ALA A 64 -15.44 2.09 -12.48
N PRO A 65 -14.47 1.69 -13.32
CA PRO A 65 -13.93 0.34 -13.32
C PRO A 65 -12.89 0.16 -12.20
N PHE A 66 -13.29 0.36 -10.96
CA PHE A 66 -12.43 0.11 -9.81
C PHE A 66 -12.13 -1.37 -9.62
N ASN A 67 -11.18 -1.69 -8.77
CA ASN A 67 -10.68 -3.06 -8.60
C ASN A 67 -11.43 -3.84 -7.54
N THR A 68 -11.52 -5.14 -7.80
CA THR A 68 -11.78 -6.19 -6.83
C THR A 68 -10.50 -7.02 -6.75
N MET A 69 -9.77 -6.93 -5.65
CA MET A 69 -8.45 -7.55 -5.53
C MET A 69 -8.35 -8.43 -4.29
N ALA A 70 -7.52 -9.47 -4.39
CA ALA A 70 -7.17 -10.32 -3.25
C ALA A 70 -5.66 -10.56 -3.17
N GLN A 71 -5.18 -10.93 -1.96
CA GLN A 71 -3.77 -11.28 -1.77
C GLN A 71 -3.35 -12.48 -2.64
N TRP A 72 -4.27 -13.42 -2.88
CA TRP A 72 -4.06 -14.59 -3.71
C TRP A 72 -4.29 -14.35 -5.21
N GLY A 73 -4.86 -13.22 -5.63
CA GLY A 73 -5.28 -12.93 -7.01
C GLY A 73 -4.09 -12.61 -7.93
N TRP A 74 -3.30 -13.63 -8.27
CA TRP A 74 -2.11 -13.53 -9.12
C TRP A 74 -2.29 -14.27 -10.43
N HIS A 75 -1.64 -13.76 -11.48
CA HIS A 75 -1.58 -14.37 -12.79
C HIS A 75 -0.17 -14.24 -13.38
N SER A 76 0.23 -15.22 -14.17
CA SER A 76 1.41 -15.15 -15.03
C SER A 76 0.99 -15.40 -16.45
N SER A 77 1.28 -14.45 -17.33
CA SER A 77 1.15 -14.63 -18.77
C SER A 77 2.11 -15.74 -19.24
N PRO A 78 1.84 -16.42 -20.37
CA PRO A 78 2.75 -17.42 -20.91
C PRO A 78 4.17 -16.87 -21.12
N LEU A 79 5.17 -17.71 -20.91
CA LEU A 79 6.56 -17.37 -21.24
C LEU A 79 6.71 -17.08 -22.75
N PRO A 80 7.65 -16.21 -23.15
CA PRO A 80 7.98 -16.02 -24.54
C PRO A 80 8.33 -17.35 -25.23
N VAL A 81 7.89 -17.51 -26.48
CA VAL A 81 8.03 -18.76 -27.23
C VAL A 81 9.51 -19.21 -27.28
N GLY A 82 9.74 -20.45 -26.88
CA GLY A 82 11.09 -21.04 -26.88
C GLY A 82 12.00 -20.62 -25.73
N LYS A 83 11.48 -19.86 -24.76
CA LYS A 83 12.24 -19.41 -23.58
C LYS A 83 11.81 -20.11 -22.29
N ARG A 84 12.73 -20.17 -21.33
CA ARG A 84 12.54 -20.71 -19.99
C ARG A 84 13.10 -19.72 -18.96
N ILE A 85 12.66 -19.81 -17.71
CA ILE A 85 13.18 -18.96 -16.62
C ILE A 85 14.67 -19.22 -16.39
N GLU A 86 15.13 -20.45 -16.59
CA GLU A 86 16.52 -20.86 -16.45
C GLU A 86 17.47 -20.22 -17.49
N ASP A 87 16.93 -19.63 -18.55
CA ASP A 87 17.73 -18.89 -19.54
C ASP A 87 18.19 -17.52 -19.00
N PHE A 88 17.58 -17.06 -17.87
CA PHE A 88 17.98 -15.82 -17.21
C PHE A 88 19.33 -15.96 -16.50
N ASN A 89 20.28 -15.09 -16.84
CA ASN A 89 21.62 -15.09 -16.26
C ASN A 89 21.96 -13.81 -15.47
N GLY A 90 21.20 -12.74 -15.59
CA GLY A 90 21.50 -11.46 -14.95
C GLY A 90 22.80 -10.83 -15.48
N GLN A 91 23.47 -10.02 -14.64
CA GLN A 91 24.72 -9.35 -15.00
C GLN A 91 25.83 -9.66 -14.00
N VAL A 92 27.07 -9.68 -14.50
CA VAL A 92 28.27 -9.85 -13.68
C VAL A 92 28.94 -8.48 -13.47
N TRP A 93 29.14 -8.11 -12.21
CA TRP A 93 29.80 -6.86 -11.83
C TRP A 93 31.02 -7.16 -10.95
N ASP A 94 32.06 -6.30 -11.08
CA ASP A 94 33.17 -6.33 -10.12
C ASP A 94 32.68 -5.91 -8.73
N THR A 95 33.03 -6.71 -7.74
CA THR A 95 32.68 -6.48 -6.35
C THR A 95 33.93 -6.73 -5.49
N HIS A 96 34.66 -5.68 -5.19
CA HIS A 96 35.94 -5.75 -4.46
C HIS A 96 36.96 -6.73 -5.11
N GLY A 97 37.13 -6.63 -6.44
CA GLY A 97 38.03 -7.49 -7.22
C GLY A 97 37.51 -8.90 -7.48
N ARG A 98 36.24 -9.18 -7.22
CA ARG A 98 35.57 -10.45 -7.51
C ARG A 98 34.45 -10.27 -8.54
N PRO A 99 34.32 -11.13 -9.55
CA PRO A 99 33.16 -11.15 -10.42
C PRO A 99 31.96 -11.70 -9.64
N VAL A 100 30.92 -10.87 -9.42
CA VAL A 100 29.70 -11.27 -8.73
C VAL A 100 28.51 -11.13 -9.67
N ARG A 101 27.67 -12.14 -9.74
CA ARG A 101 26.44 -12.14 -10.53
C ARG A 101 25.30 -11.54 -9.73
N TYR A 102 24.65 -10.55 -10.30
CA TYR A 102 23.48 -9.88 -9.73
C TYR A 102 22.22 -10.14 -10.57
N PRO A 103 21.04 -10.24 -9.96
CA PRO A 103 19.76 -10.40 -10.64
C PRO A 103 19.30 -9.07 -11.29
N MET A 104 20.12 -8.58 -12.21
CA MET A 104 19.84 -7.42 -13.06
C MET A 104 19.29 -7.87 -14.39
N PRO A 105 18.62 -6.98 -15.17
CA PRO A 105 18.17 -7.34 -16.51
C PRO A 105 19.28 -7.98 -17.34
N ASP A 106 19.00 -9.15 -17.91
CA ASP A 106 19.97 -9.93 -18.69
C ASP A 106 20.03 -9.41 -20.14
N PRO A 107 21.14 -8.84 -20.60
CA PRO A 107 21.26 -8.35 -21.96
C PRO A 107 21.17 -9.44 -23.04
N ALA A 108 21.48 -10.69 -22.70
CA ALA A 108 21.37 -11.82 -23.61
C ALA A 108 19.96 -12.39 -23.74
N ASN A 109 19.12 -12.18 -22.74
CA ASN A 109 17.74 -12.63 -22.68
C ASN A 109 16.82 -11.53 -22.12
N PRO A 110 16.68 -10.38 -22.80
CA PRO A 110 15.93 -9.25 -22.30
C PRO A 110 14.42 -9.56 -22.19
N GLU A 111 13.86 -10.41 -23.05
CA GLU A 111 12.48 -10.85 -23.02
C GLU A 111 12.16 -11.71 -21.79
N VAL A 112 13.10 -12.53 -21.32
CA VAL A 112 12.95 -13.31 -20.07
C VAL A 112 13.02 -12.37 -18.88
N SER A 113 13.95 -11.42 -18.89
CA SER A 113 14.09 -10.40 -17.85
C SER A 113 12.79 -9.58 -17.71
N PHE A 114 12.23 -9.13 -18.84
CA PHE A 114 10.95 -8.40 -18.85
C PHE A 114 9.81 -9.27 -18.33
N TRP A 115 9.73 -10.52 -18.79
CA TRP A 115 8.71 -11.45 -18.33
C TRP A 115 8.77 -11.66 -16.80
N MET A 116 9.96 -11.90 -16.24
CA MET A 116 10.16 -12.05 -14.79
C MET A 116 9.79 -10.78 -14.01
N SER A 117 10.03 -9.62 -14.59
CA SER A 117 9.61 -8.34 -14.01
C SER A 117 8.08 -8.20 -13.96
N ALA A 118 7.43 -8.49 -15.08
CA ALA A 118 5.99 -8.33 -15.24
C ALA A 118 5.15 -9.47 -14.65
N ASN A 119 5.75 -10.62 -14.35
CA ASN A 119 5.05 -11.82 -13.88
C ASN A 119 5.66 -12.40 -12.58
N PRO A 120 4.83 -12.99 -11.72
CA PRO A 120 3.40 -12.83 -11.72
C PRO A 120 2.96 -11.42 -11.34
N HIS A 121 1.77 -11.01 -11.80
CA HIS A 121 1.14 -9.72 -11.47
C HIS A 121 -0.25 -9.94 -10.87
N LYS A 122 -0.75 -8.91 -10.18
CA LYS A 122 -2.10 -8.92 -9.60
C LYS A 122 -3.16 -8.78 -10.68
N ILE A 123 -4.31 -9.42 -10.50
CA ILE A 123 -5.47 -9.31 -11.40
C ILE A 123 -6.68 -8.74 -10.70
N ASN A 124 -7.55 -8.08 -11.46
CA ASN A 124 -8.90 -7.73 -11.05
C ASN A 124 -9.78 -8.99 -11.12
N LEU A 125 -10.33 -9.41 -9.98
CA LEU A 125 -11.10 -10.64 -9.88
C LEU A 125 -12.48 -10.54 -10.52
N GLY A 126 -13.00 -9.34 -10.72
CA GLY A 126 -14.30 -9.11 -11.33
C GLY A 126 -14.90 -7.78 -10.90
N ARG A 127 -15.80 -7.26 -11.72
CA ARG A 127 -16.57 -6.06 -11.43
C ARG A 127 -17.99 -6.44 -11.04
N VAL A 128 -18.47 -5.81 -9.99
CA VAL A 128 -19.86 -5.91 -9.54
C VAL A 128 -20.46 -4.51 -9.55
N GLY A 129 -21.49 -4.30 -10.35
CA GLY A 129 -22.10 -2.97 -10.51
C GLY A 129 -23.61 -3.06 -10.75
N LEU A 130 -24.25 -1.90 -10.87
CA LEU A 130 -25.67 -1.82 -11.22
C LEU A 130 -25.84 -1.61 -12.73
N LEU A 131 -26.79 -2.29 -13.34
CA LEU A 131 -27.39 -1.91 -14.59
C LEU A 131 -28.62 -1.10 -14.28
N MET A 132 -28.62 0.16 -14.72
CA MET A 132 -29.73 1.08 -14.50
C MET A 132 -30.16 1.67 -15.83
N THR A 133 -31.48 1.82 -16.05
CA THR A 133 -32.06 2.47 -17.22
C THR A 133 -32.98 3.59 -16.83
N LYS A 134 -33.03 4.64 -17.65
CA LYS A 134 -34.01 5.73 -17.53
C LYS A 134 -35.39 5.27 -17.99
N ALA A 135 -36.42 6.06 -17.81
CA ALA A 135 -37.78 5.74 -18.20
C ALA A 135 -37.92 5.54 -19.71
N ASP A 136 -37.10 6.22 -20.51
CA ASP A 136 -37.01 6.09 -21.96
C ASP A 136 -36.20 4.87 -22.43
N GLY A 137 -35.66 4.06 -21.50
CA GLY A 137 -34.81 2.89 -21.77
C GLY A 137 -33.34 3.23 -22.00
N SER A 138 -32.93 4.49 -22.02
CA SER A 138 -31.54 4.87 -22.17
C SER A 138 -30.72 4.58 -20.90
N ALA A 139 -29.40 4.41 -21.06
CA ALA A 139 -28.49 4.16 -19.93
C ALA A 139 -28.40 5.36 -18.99
N VAL A 140 -28.22 5.05 -17.71
CA VAL A 140 -28.01 6.07 -16.65
C VAL A 140 -26.55 6.48 -16.58
N LEU A 141 -26.33 7.73 -16.28
CA LEU A 141 -25.07 8.43 -16.18
C LEU A 141 -24.79 8.91 -14.75
N PRO A 142 -23.52 9.14 -14.32
CA PRO A 142 -23.29 9.82 -13.05
C PRO A 142 -24.01 11.15 -12.92
N SER A 143 -24.10 11.92 -13.99
CA SER A 143 -24.80 13.23 -14.04
C SER A 143 -26.33 13.14 -13.90
N ASP A 144 -26.93 11.97 -14.17
CA ASP A 144 -28.36 11.72 -14.01
C ASP A 144 -28.74 11.52 -12.53
N LEU A 145 -27.76 11.11 -11.70
CA LEU A 145 -27.97 10.90 -10.27
C LEU A 145 -28.12 12.25 -9.56
N LYS A 146 -29.13 12.37 -8.72
CA LYS A 146 -29.39 13.57 -7.90
C LYS A 146 -29.35 13.23 -6.42
N ARG A 147 -29.07 14.22 -5.59
CA ARG A 147 -29.02 14.11 -4.12
C ARG A 147 -28.11 12.94 -3.67
N THR A 148 -26.99 12.80 -4.32
CA THR A 148 -26.01 11.74 -4.03
C THR A 148 -25.37 11.94 -2.66
N THR A 149 -25.32 10.86 -1.89
CA THR A 149 -24.59 10.79 -0.60
C THR A 149 -24.07 9.38 -0.42
N GLN A 150 -22.78 9.23 -0.17
CA GLN A 150 -22.17 7.96 0.18
C GLN A 150 -21.45 8.09 1.52
N THR A 151 -21.82 7.26 2.48
CA THR A 151 -21.24 7.26 3.81
C THR A 151 -20.60 5.92 4.12
N LEU A 152 -19.34 5.92 4.53
CA LEU A 152 -18.69 4.78 5.16
C LEU A 152 -18.80 4.94 6.68
N ASP A 153 -19.56 4.07 7.30
CA ASP A 153 -19.54 3.85 8.74
C ASP A 153 -18.31 3.02 9.10
N LEU A 154 -17.28 3.68 9.59
CA LEU A 154 -16.00 3.07 9.94
C LEU A 154 -16.11 2.04 11.06
N TRP A 155 -17.03 2.29 12.01
CA TRP A 155 -17.25 1.39 13.15
C TRP A 155 -17.89 0.07 12.73
N ALA A 156 -18.72 0.12 11.68
CA ALA A 156 -19.44 -1.05 11.17
C ALA A 156 -18.79 -1.67 9.93
N GLY A 157 -17.90 -0.96 9.24
CA GLY A 157 -17.35 -1.35 7.96
C GLY A 157 -18.41 -1.46 6.85
N VAL A 158 -19.41 -0.60 6.90
CA VAL A 158 -20.56 -0.62 5.96
C VAL A 158 -20.61 0.70 5.20
N VAL A 159 -20.64 0.61 3.88
CA VAL A 159 -20.92 1.75 3.01
C VAL A 159 -22.43 1.82 2.72
N THR A 160 -23.00 3.02 2.83
CA THR A 160 -24.38 3.31 2.41
C THR A 160 -24.37 4.43 1.39
N SER A 161 -24.76 4.11 0.15
CA SER A 161 -24.96 5.09 -0.93
C SER A 161 -26.43 5.38 -1.10
N ARG A 162 -26.79 6.65 -1.21
CA ARG A 162 -28.13 7.12 -1.51
C ARG A 162 -28.10 8.10 -2.66
N PHE A 163 -29.02 7.94 -3.57
CA PHE A 163 -29.21 8.87 -4.70
C PHE A 163 -30.63 8.78 -5.22
N GLU A 164 -31.02 9.73 -6.06
CA GLU A 164 -32.28 9.70 -6.78
C GLU A 164 -32.01 9.58 -8.30
N LEU A 165 -32.82 8.73 -8.95
CA LEU A 165 -32.85 8.62 -10.41
C LEU A 165 -34.27 8.96 -10.88
N GLU A 166 -34.42 10.06 -11.63
CA GLU A 166 -35.71 10.60 -12.11
C GLU A 166 -36.75 10.68 -10.96
N GLY A 167 -36.33 11.23 -9.82
CA GLY A 167 -37.16 11.41 -8.63
C GLY A 167 -37.41 10.14 -7.78
N ASN A 168 -36.90 8.98 -8.21
CA ASN A 168 -37.05 7.75 -7.45
C ASN A 168 -35.83 7.49 -6.57
N PRO A 169 -36.00 7.21 -5.28
CA PRO A 169 -34.88 6.97 -4.37
C PRO A 169 -34.24 5.60 -4.63
N VAL A 170 -32.91 5.56 -4.52
CA VAL A 170 -32.10 4.35 -4.54
C VAL A 170 -31.20 4.35 -3.31
N THR A 171 -31.19 3.26 -2.57
CA THR A 171 -30.26 3.03 -1.46
C THR A 171 -29.49 1.75 -1.72
N VAL A 172 -28.16 1.84 -1.67
CA VAL A 172 -27.26 0.70 -1.80
C VAL A 172 -26.43 0.58 -0.53
N LYS A 173 -26.43 -0.60 0.08
CA LYS A 173 -25.54 -0.94 1.19
C LYS A 173 -24.54 -1.97 0.75
N THR A 174 -23.28 -1.79 1.13
CA THR A 174 -22.17 -2.65 0.73
C THR A 174 -21.24 -2.90 1.91
N ALA A 175 -20.85 -4.15 2.13
CA ALA A 175 -19.90 -4.55 3.16
C ALA A 175 -19.05 -5.73 2.68
N CYS A 176 -17.89 -5.92 3.29
CA CYS A 176 -17.05 -7.11 3.10
C CYS A 176 -17.16 -8.01 4.33
N HIS A 177 -17.25 -9.31 4.12
CA HIS A 177 -17.19 -10.29 5.21
C HIS A 177 -15.77 -10.31 5.83
N PRO A 178 -15.61 -10.32 7.16
CA PRO A 178 -14.32 -10.13 7.80
C PRO A 178 -13.33 -11.28 7.61
N THR A 179 -13.76 -12.48 7.27
CA THR A 179 -12.91 -13.68 7.15
C THR A 179 -13.13 -14.50 5.88
N THR A 180 -14.01 -14.04 5.01
CA THR A 180 -14.29 -14.66 3.70
C THR A 180 -14.23 -13.56 2.66
N ASP A 181 -13.61 -13.82 1.51
CA ASP A 181 -13.52 -12.87 0.41
C ASP A 181 -14.88 -12.73 -0.29
N ALA A 182 -15.83 -12.17 0.45
CA ALA A 182 -17.22 -12.05 0.05
C ALA A 182 -17.73 -10.62 0.23
N LEU A 183 -18.27 -10.07 -0.85
CA LEU A 183 -19.00 -8.82 -0.89
C LEU A 183 -20.47 -9.09 -0.56
N ALA A 184 -21.06 -8.32 0.35
CA ALA A 184 -22.51 -8.31 0.60
C ALA A 184 -23.10 -7.00 0.08
N VAL A 185 -24.19 -7.10 -0.66
CA VAL A 185 -24.87 -5.98 -1.31
C VAL A 185 -26.36 -6.04 -1.02
N GLN A 186 -26.95 -4.89 -0.71
CA GLN A 186 -28.40 -4.71 -0.62
C GLN A 186 -28.80 -3.43 -1.38
N VAL A 187 -29.69 -3.57 -2.35
CA VAL A 187 -30.25 -2.45 -3.14
C VAL A 187 -31.74 -2.33 -2.83
N ILE A 188 -32.22 -1.14 -2.49
CA ILE A 188 -33.62 -0.85 -2.21
C ILE A 188 -34.04 0.30 -3.10
N SER A 189 -35.06 0.09 -3.95
CA SER A 189 -35.61 1.14 -4.82
C SER A 189 -36.95 0.71 -5.44
N PRO A 190 -37.91 1.63 -5.64
CA PRO A 190 -39.11 1.36 -6.42
C PRO A 190 -38.79 1.05 -7.91
N LEU A 191 -37.63 1.44 -8.41
CA LEU A 191 -37.19 1.15 -9.78
C LEU A 191 -36.95 -0.34 -10.05
N ILE A 192 -36.78 -1.15 -9.00
CA ILE A 192 -36.64 -2.61 -9.11
C ILE A 192 -37.95 -3.22 -9.66
N LYS A 193 -39.09 -2.84 -9.11
CA LYS A 193 -40.41 -3.27 -9.60
C LYS A 193 -40.67 -2.89 -11.06
N LEU A 194 -40.09 -1.77 -11.48
CA LEU A 194 -40.17 -1.31 -12.87
C LEU A 194 -39.21 -2.05 -13.82
N GLY A 195 -38.34 -2.95 -13.27
CA GLY A 195 -37.31 -3.66 -14.04
C GLY A 195 -36.18 -2.77 -14.52
N ARG A 196 -35.98 -1.62 -13.88
CA ARG A 196 -35.01 -0.61 -14.28
C ARG A 196 -33.68 -0.69 -13.52
N ILE A 197 -33.58 -1.58 -12.53
CA ILE A 197 -32.34 -1.85 -11.79
C ILE A 197 -32.11 -3.36 -11.72
N SER A 198 -30.92 -3.79 -12.13
CA SER A 198 -30.36 -5.12 -11.90
C SER A 198 -28.89 -4.99 -11.51
N ALA A 199 -28.27 -6.07 -11.06
CA ALA A 199 -26.83 -6.09 -10.80
C ALA A 199 -26.10 -6.83 -11.91
N PHE A 200 -24.85 -6.41 -12.24
CA PHE A 200 -24.01 -7.15 -13.17
C PHE A 200 -22.74 -7.66 -12.52
N LEU A 201 -22.23 -8.75 -13.06
CA LEU A 201 -20.89 -9.28 -12.86
C LEU A 201 -20.17 -9.31 -14.20
N SER A 202 -18.94 -8.81 -14.25
CA SER A 202 -18.03 -9.01 -15.38
C SER A 202 -16.63 -9.30 -14.87
N CYS A 203 -15.86 -10.08 -15.66
CA CYS A 203 -14.50 -10.47 -15.28
C CYS A 203 -13.55 -9.98 -16.36
N PRO A 204 -12.79 -8.90 -16.14
CA PRO A 204 -11.79 -8.40 -17.08
C PRO A 204 -10.63 -9.40 -17.21
N GLY A 205 -9.83 -9.28 -18.28
CA GLY A 205 -8.58 -10.02 -18.46
C GLY A 205 -7.47 -9.57 -17.52
N ASP A 206 -6.26 -9.99 -17.80
CA ASP A 206 -5.07 -9.52 -17.11
C ASP A 206 -4.61 -8.15 -17.63
N ASN A 207 -3.71 -7.53 -16.90
CA ASN A 207 -3.06 -6.28 -17.29
C ASN A 207 -1.66 -6.22 -16.67
N PRO A 208 -0.63 -6.76 -17.34
CA PRO A 208 0.73 -6.81 -16.84
C PRO A 208 1.45 -5.47 -17.00
N ARG A 209 0.88 -4.38 -16.51
CA ARG A 209 1.47 -3.04 -16.55
C ARG A 209 2.23 -2.72 -15.29
N TYR A 210 3.29 -1.93 -15.47
CA TYR A 210 4.16 -1.47 -14.39
C TYR A 210 3.41 -0.66 -13.35
N PHE A 211 2.65 0.34 -13.81
CA PHE A 211 1.65 1.05 -13.02
C PHE A 211 0.30 0.83 -13.68
N ALA A 212 -0.55 0.11 -13.02
CA ALA A 212 -1.84 -0.15 -13.60
C ALA A 212 -2.96 0.32 -12.69
N ASN A 213 -3.80 1.17 -13.23
CA ASN A 213 -5.19 1.13 -12.86
C ASN A 213 -5.76 -0.17 -13.45
N HIS A 214 -6.16 -1.12 -12.61
CA HIS A 214 -6.49 -2.46 -13.08
C HIS A 214 -7.89 -2.56 -13.63
N VAL A 215 -8.12 -1.94 -14.75
CA VAL A 215 -9.34 -2.24 -15.50
C VAL A 215 -9.30 -3.68 -16.03
N GLY A 216 -8.10 -4.22 -16.27
CA GLY A 216 -7.90 -5.47 -17.00
C GLY A 216 -8.13 -5.30 -18.49
N GLU A 217 -7.68 -6.27 -19.27
CA GLU A 217 -7.97 -6.32 -20.70
C GLU A 217 -9.33 -6.96 -20.94
N LEU A 218 -10.12 -6.32 -21.80
CA LEU A 218 -11.52 -6.64 -21.98
C LEU A 218 -11.75 -7.76 -22.98
N ASN A 219 -10.81 -7.99 -23.89
CA ASN A 219 -10.82 -9.04 -24.90
C ASN A 219 -9.86 -10.20 -24.56
N SER A 220 -9.67 -10.47 -23.30
CA SER A 220 -8.88 -11.62 -22.88
C SER A 220 -9.50 -12.93 -23.38
N PRO A 221 -8.71 -13.94 -23.78
CA PRO A 221 -9.17 -15.30 -24.06
C PRO A 221 -9.73 -16.01 -22.82
N ALA A 222 -9.77 -15.35 -21.69
CA ALA A 222 -10.26 -15.88 -20.45
C ALA A 222 -11.74 -16.29 -20.55
N THR A 223 -12.03 -17.46 -19.98
CA THR A 223 -13.39 -18.02 -19.99
C THR A 223 -14.05 -17.90 -18.63
N LEU A 224 -15.36 -17.73 -18.63
CA LEU A 224 -16.22 -17.77 -17.46
C LEU A 224 -17.28 -18.86 -17.68
N GLU A 225 -17.17 -19.94 -16.92
CA GLU A 225 -18.03 -21.12 -17.07
C GLU A 225 -18.93 -21.25 -15.84
N THR A 226 -20.19 -21.64 -16.07
CA THR A 226 -21.13 -21.94 -14.99
C THR A 226 -20.95 -23.40 -14.56
N LEU A 227 -20.61 -23.61 -13.30
CA LEU A 227 -20.47 -24.95 -12.70
C LEU A 227 -21.78 -25.45 -12.06
N ARG A 228 -22.58 -24.49 -11.54
CA ARG A 228 -23.83 -24.74 -10.85
C ARG A 228 -24.79 -23.57 -11.07
N ALA A 229 -26.05 -23.82 -11.26
CA ALA A 229 -27.13 -22.84 -11.24
C ALA A 229 -28.35 -23.48 -10.64
N GLU A 230 -28.57 -23.33 -9.33
CA GLU A 230 -29.68 -23.98 -8.61
C GLU A 230 -30.26 -23.04 -7.54
N GLY A 231 -31.56 -22.93 -7.50
CA GLY A 231 -32.27 -22.08 -6.54
C GLY A 231 -31.78 -20.66 -6.63
N ASN A 232 -31.33 -20.12 -5.51
CA ASN A 232 -30.80 -18.75 -5.36
C ASN A 232 -29.27 -18.71 -5.33
N ARG A 233 -28.61 -19.61 -6.07
CA ARG A 233 -27.15 -19.69 -6.12
C ARG A 233 -26.63 -20.02 -7.51
N VAL A 234 -25.54 -19.33 -7.90
CA VAL A 234 -24.75 -19.67 -9.08
C VAL A 234 -23.27 -19.74 -8.68
N ASP A 235 -22.60 -20.80 -9.11
CA ASP A 235 -21.18 -21.03 -8.96
C ASP A 235 -20.53 -20.96 -10.34
N LEU A 236 -19.52 -20.12 -10.47
CA LEU A 236 -18.77 -19.89 -11.69
C LEU A 236 -17.30 -20.25 -11.49
N VAL A 237 -16.62 -20.64 -12.56
CA VAL A 237 -15.16 -20.73 -12.62
C VAL A 237 -14.65 -19.79 -13.69
N ARG A 238 -13.70 -18.97 -13.30
CA ARG A 238 -12.91 -18.12 -14.22
C ARG A 238 -11.62 -18.84 -14.54
N LYS A 239 -11.27 -18.91 -15.83
CA LYS A 239 -10.01 -19.45 -16.31
C LYS A 239 -9.31 -18.38 -17.15
N LEU A 240 -8.04 -18.13 -16.86
CA LEU A 240 -7.16 -17.20 -17.53
C LEU A 240 -5.78 -17.89 -17.66
N ASP A 241 -5.45 -18.38 -18.84
CA ASP A 241 -4.29 -19.25 -19.09
C ASP A 241 -4.21 -20.40 -18.06
N ALA A 242 -3.12 -20.47 -17.31
CA ALA A 242 -2.94 -21.47 -16.24
C ALA A 242 -3.61 -21.09 -14.91
N THR A 243 -4.13 -19.87 -14.79
CA THR A 243 -4.78 -19.37 -13.56
C THR A 243 -6.27 -19.68 -13.58
N SER A 244 -6.81 -20.17 -12.47
CA SER A 244 -8.25 -20.34 -12.30
C SER A 244 -8.69 -19.95 -10.88
N TYR A 245 -9.90 -19.43 -10.77
CA TYR A 245 -10.54 -19.14 -9.48
C TYR A 245 -12.06 -19.24 -9.61
N HIS A 246 -12.73 -19.29 -8.47
CA HIS A 246 -14.17 -19.49 -8.42
C HIS A 246 -14.88 -18.25 -7.91
N ILE A 247 -16.09 -18.02 -8.44
CA ILE A 247 -16.99 -16.94 -8.04
C ILE A 247 -18.34 -17.56 -7.68
N GLY A 248 -18.82 -17.31 -6.47
CA GLY A 248 -20.12 -17.74 -6.00
C GLY A 248 -21.05 -16.56 -5.79
N LEU A 249 -22.19 -16.54 -6.47
CA LEU A 249 -23.27 -15.60 -6.18
C LEU A 249 -24.38 -16.32 -5.44
N GLN A 250 -24.86 -15.72 -4.35
CA GLN A 250 -26.03 -16.16 -3.62
C GLN A 250 -26.93 -14.97 -3.32
N TRP A 251 -28.23 -15.10 -3.52
CA TRP A 251 -29.16 -13.99 -3.34
C TRP A 251 -30.39 -14.39 -2.52
N SER A 252 -31.08 -13.38 -2.00
CA SER A 252 -32.35 -13.50 -1.29
C SER A 252 -33.50 -13.12 -2.21
N GLY A 253 -34.66 -13.78 -2.03
CA GLY A 253 -35.83 -13.52 -2.84
C GLY A 253 -35.79 -14.14 -4.24
N LYS A 254 -36.72 -13.74 -5.10
CA LYS A 254 -36.81 -14.24 -6.48
C LYS A 254 -35.98 -13.36 -7.43
N ALA A 255 -35.05 -13.97 -8.14
CA ALA A 255 -34.28 -13.32 -9.21
C ALA A 255 -33.84 -14.34 -10.24
N SER A 256 -33.52 -13.89 -11.45
CA SER A 256 -32.93 -14.70 -12.53
C SER A 256 -31.51 -14.27 -12.80
N PHE A 257 -30.64 -15.24 -13.12
CA PHE A 257 -29.26 -14.97 -13.48
C PHE A 257 -29.00 -15.40 -14.93
N GLY A 258 -28.34 -14.53 -15.71
CA GLY A 258 -28.10 -14.82 -17.12
C GLY A 258 -27.26 -13.72 -17.81
N PRO A 259 -27.03 -13.82 -19.13
CA PRO A 259 -26.29 -12.83 -19.87
C PRO A 259 -26.99 -11.46 -19.89
N VAL A 260 -26.20 -10.38 -19.96
CA VAL A 260 -26.73 -9.04 -20.23
C VAL A 260 -27.10 -8.96 -21.72
N PRO A 261 -28.32 -8.48 -22.11
CA PRO A 261 -28.72 -8.31 -23.50
C PRO A 261 -27.78 -7.37 -24.26
N GLU A 262 -27.49 -7.69 -25.53
CA GLU A 262 -26.63 -6.87 -26.41
C GLU A 262 -27.18 -5.47 -26.67
N SER A 263 -28.49 -5.29 -26.62
CA SER A 263 -29.17 -4.00 -26.76
C SER A 263 -28.76 -2.93 -25.72
N LEU A 264 -28.10 -3.35 -24.63
CA LEU A 264 -27.55 -2.45 -23.63
C LEU A 264 -26.09 -2.03 -23.91
N ASN A 265 -25.51 -2.44 -25.05
CA ASN A 265 -24.19 -1.99 -25.49
C ASN A 265 -24.33 -0.77 -26.39
N LEU A 266 -23.81 0.38 -25.96
CA LEU A 266 -23.91 1.66 -26.65
C LEU A 266 -22.64 1.93 -27.52
N PRO A 267 -22.78 2.70 -28.67
CA PRO A 267 -21.62 3.01 -29.49
C PRO A 267 -20.66 4.00 -28.85
N ILE A 268 -19.35 3.80 -29.10
CA ILE A 268 -18.32 4.78 -28.78
C ILE A 268 -18.37 5.95 -29.79
N GLN A 269 -18.26 7.16 -29.26
CA GLN A 269 -18.03 8.38 -30.06
C GLN A 269 -16.85 9.13 -29.46
N ILE A 270 -15.82 9.41 -30.28
CA ILE A 270 -14.71 10.25 -29.83
C ILE A 270 -15.17 11.71 -29.93
N VAL A 271 -15.17 12.39 -28.78
CA VAL A 271 -15.53 13.81 -28.67
C VAL A 271 -14.32 14.68 -28.96
N LYS A 272 -13.16 14.33 -28.42
CA LYS A 272 -11.87 15.00 -28.58
C LYS A 272 -10.73 14.06 -28.32
N ALA A 273 -9.65 14.16 -29.07
CA ALA A 273 -8.40 13.46 -28.78
C ALA A 273 -7.20 14.38 -29.03
N GLU A 274 -6.27 14.45 -28.09
CA GLU A 274 -5.08 15.28 -28.14
C GLU A 274 -3.85 14.42 -27.81
N TYR A 275 -2.78 14.57 -28.61
CA TYR A 275 -1.52 13.89 -28.40
C TYR A 275 -0.40 14.91 -28.21
N GLY A 276 0.39 14.80 -27.13
CA GLY A 276 1.44 15.77 -26.86
C GLY A 276 1.96 15.77 -25.44
N ALA A 277 2.75 16.78 -25.10
CA ALA A 277 3.31 17.01 -23.77
C ALA A 277 3.45 18.51 -23.47
N ALA A 278 3.46 18.89 -22.21
CA ALA A 278 3.60 20.26 -21.73
C ALA A 278 2.59 21.22 -22.40
N LYS A 279 3.08 22.17 -23.21
CA LYS A 279 2.24 23.12 -23.96
C LYS A 279 2.09 22.78 -25.45
N GLN A 280 2.62 21.65 -25.90
CA GLN A 280 2.70 21.24 -27.30
C GLN A 280 1.77 20.05 -27.53
N TRP A 281 0.56 20.32 -28.04
CA TRP A 281 -0.49 19.33 -28.25
C TRP A 281 -1.02 19.42 -29.70
N ALA A 282 -1.18 18.26 -30.32
CA ALA A 282 -1.83 18.13 -31.63
C ALA A 282 -3.22 17.52 -31.46
N ASP A 283 -4.20 18.06 -32.19
CA ASP A 283 -5.52 17.46 -32.28
C ASP A 283 -5.47 16.23 -33.21
N VAL A 284 -5.77 15.07 -32.62
CA VAL A 284 -5.80 13.77 -33.30
C VAL A 284 -7.19 13.14 -33.29
N THR A 285 -8.22 13.93 -33.01
CA THR A 285 -9.63 13.49 -32.90
C THR A 285 -10.08 12.67 -34.10
N TYR A 286 -9.77 13.13 -35.29
CA TYR A 286 -10.14 12.44 -36.52
C TYR A 286 -9.47 11.07 -36.66
N ILE A 287 -8.15 11.00 -36.39
CA ILE A 287 -7.36 9.78 -36.50
C ILE A 287 -7.84 8.73 -35.48
N VAL A 288 -8.04 9.13 -34.25
CA VAL A 288 -8.54 8.28 -33.19
C VAL A 288 -9.96 7.80 -33.47
N SER A 289 -10.83 8.67 -34.03
CA SER A 289 -12.19 8.29 -34.42
C SER A 289 -12.21 7.23 -35.53
N LYS A 290 -11.30 7.32 -36.48
CA LYS A 290 -11.15 6.35 -37.57
C LYS A 290 -10.54 5.02 -37.14
N ALA A 291 -9.85 4.98 -36.03
CA ALA A 291 -9.29 3.78 -35.47
C ALA A 291 -10.33 2.88 -34.73
N ILE A 292 -11.57 3.38 -34.57
CA ILE A 292 -12.66 2.57 -34.00
C ILE A 292 -13.08 1.49 -35.01
N THR A 293 -12.94 0.23 -34.60
CA THR A 293 -13.38 -0.93 -35.39
C THR A 293 -14.26 -1.81 -34.50
N ASN A 294 -15.42 -2.24 -35.04
CA ASN A 294 -16.39 -3.07 -34.30
C ASN A 294 -16.75 -2.49 -32.92
N ASN A 295 -16.98 -1.18 -32.86
CA ASN A 295 -17.28 -0.48 -31.63
C ASN A 295 -16.17 -0.58 -30.56
N ARG A 296 -14.91 -0.62 -31.00
CA ARG A 296 -13.70 -0.71 -30.19
C ARG A 296 -12.63 0.24 -30.74
N LEU A 297 -12.04 1.05 -29.87
CA LEU A 297 -10.78 1.72 -30.13
C LEU A 297 -9.65 0.85 -29.54
N ALA A 298 -8.63 0.55 -30.34
CA ALA A 298 -7.37 0.01 -29.88
C ALA A 298 -6.25 0.64 -30.70
N ILE A 299 -5.49 1.54 -30.09
CA ILE A 299 -4.44 2.28 -30.77
C ILE A 299 -3.17 2.31 -29.94
N ARG A 300 -2.03 2.02 -30.55
CA ARG A 300 -0.73 2.23 -29.92
C ARG A 300 -0.41 3.71 -29.91
N VAL A 301 -0.07 4.25 -28.76
CA VAL A 301 0.24 5.66 -28.57
C VAL A 301 1.69 5.91 -29.01
N ASN A 302 1.88 6.39 -30.24
CA ASN A 302 3.16 6.82 -30.77
C ASN A 302 2.96 7.79 -31.93
N SER A 303 4.02 8.46 -32.31
CA SER A 303 3.97 9.43 -33.41
C SER A 303 3.70 8.79 -34.77
N ASP A 304 4.04 7.52 -34.97
CA ASP A 304 3.78 6.81 -36.24
C ASP A 304 2.29 6.55 -36.49
N ASN A 305 1.53 6.30 -35.41
CA ASN A 305 0.10 6.00 -35.50
C ASN A 305 -0.81 7.23 -35.41
N LEU A 306 -0.30 8.33 -34.86
CA LEU A 306 -1.11 9.52 -34.58
C LEU A 306 -0.76 10.70 -35.47
N VAL A 307 0.32 11.40 -35.21
CA VAL A 307 0.83 12.55 -36.00
C VAL A 307 2.33 12.64 -35.80
N PRO A 308 3.07 13.35 -36.70
CA PRO A 308 4.49 13.66 -36.43
C PRO A 308 4.69 14.26 -35.04
N ASP A 309 5.81 13.92 -34.40
CA ASP A 309 6.09 14.25 -33.01
C ASP A 309 5.82 15.73 -32.64
N PRO A 310 4.75 16.04 -31.87
CA PRO A 310 4.39 17.41 -31.52
C PRO A 310 5.26 18.01 -30.42
N ALA A 311 6.05 17.18 -29.71
CA ALA A 311 6.83 17.60 -28.53
C ALA A 311 8.15 16.82 -28.46
N VAL A 312 9.04 17.12 -29.42
CA VAL A 312 10.34 16.43 -29.57
C VAL A 312 11.15 16.42 -28.27
N GLY A 313 11.62 15.25 -27.89
CA GLY A 313 12.45 15.06 -26.69
C GLY A 313 11.68 15.02 -25.37
N LEU A 314 10.35 15.09 -25.39
CA LEU A 314 9.49 14.91 -24.20
C LEU A 314 8.69 13.60 -24.29
N GLY A 315 8.47 12.96 -23.16
CA GLY A 315 7.51 11.86 -23.07
C GLY A 315 6.08 12.41 -23.30
N LYS A 316 5.39 11.86 -24.30
CA LYS A 316 4.05 12.32 -24.69
C LYS A 316 2.96 11.41 -24.17
N LEU A 317 1.74 11.93 -24.10
CA LEU A 317 0.55 11.12 -23.83
C LEU A 317 -0.55 11.42 -24.84
N LEU A 318 -1.40 10.43 -25.04
CA LEU A 318 -2.65 10.56 -25.75
C LEU A 318 -3.77 10.75 -24.72
N ARG A 319 -4.49 11.86 -24.84
CA ARG A 319 -5.70 12.13 -24.05
C ARG A 319 -6.91 12.03 -24.97
N VAL A 320 -7.86 11.17 -24.63
CA VAL A 320 -9.08 10.98 -25.40
C VAL A 320 -10.30 11.27 -24.53
N THR A 321 -11.11 12.23 -24.98
CA THR A 321 -12.47 12.43 -24.50
C THR A 321 -13.41 11.67 -25.43
N TYR A 322 -14.14 10.71 -24.90
CA TYR A 322 -15.09 9.91 -25.66
C TYR A 322 -16.43 9.85 -24.94
N SER A 323 -17.49 9.53 -25.67
CA SER A 323 -18.79 9.23 -25.08
C SER A 323 -19.26 7.82 -25.42
N ILE A 324 -19.95 7.21 -24.48
CA ILE A 324 -20.74 5.98 -24.69
C ILE A 324 -22.18 6.34 -24.34
N GLY A 325 -23.01 6.46 -25.37
CA GLY A 325 -24.30 7.11 -25.21
C GLY A 325 -24.14 8.62 -24.99
N SER A 326 -24.77 9.16 -23.96
CA SER A 326 -24.69 10.59 -23.63
C SER A 326 -23.53 10.97 -22.70
N GLN A 327 -22.61 10.05 -22.38
CA GLN A 327 -21.50 10.30 -21.44
C GLN A 327 -20.20 10.60 -22.14
N ALA A 328 -19.58 11.70 -21.75
CA ALA A 328 -18.18 11.96 -22.01
C ALA A 328 -17.30 11.45 -20.88
N GLN A 329 -16.27 10.69 -21.21
CA GLN A 329 -15.21 10.24 -20.31
C GLN A 329 -13.85 10.66 -20.87
N VAL A 330 -12.86 10.84 -20.02
CA VAL A 330 -11.49 11.13 -20.43
C VAL A 330 -10.60 9.97 -20.02
N VAL A 331 -9.80 9.49 -20.97
CA VAL A 331 -8.74 8.49 -20.71
C VAL A 331 -7.43 9.00 -21.27
N GLU A 332 -6.34 8.59 -20.61
CA GLU A 332 -4.99 8.95 -20.98
C GLU A 332 -4.13 7.70 -21.09
N ALA A 333 -3.20 7.68 -22.06
CA ALA A 333 -2.19 6.64 -22.18
C ALA A 333 -0.87 7.28 -22.63
N ASN A 334 0.25 6.83 -22.05
CA ASN A 334 1.57 7.36 -22.35
C ASN A 334 2.09 6.84 -23.71
N GLU A 335 3.05 7.55 -24.26
CA GLU A 335 3.76 7.11 -25.46
C GLU A 335 4.35 5.71 -25.29
N GLY A 336 4.14 4.84 -26.27
CA GLY A 336 4.52 3.43 -26.24
C GLY A 336 3.43 2.47 -25.73
N GLU A 337 2.44 2.96 -25.00
CA GLU A 337 1.31 2.16 -24.50
C GLU A 337 0.22 1.94 -25.56
N PHE A 338 -0.68 1.01 -25.29
CA PHE A 338 -1.93 0.86 -26.05
C PHE A 338 -3.06 1.56 -25.30
N MET A 339 -3.81 2.39 -26.01
CA MET A 339 -5.09 2.89 -25.53
C MET A 339 -6.21 2.00 -26.08
N VAL A 340 -7.02 1.44 -25.19
CA VAL A 340 -8.17 0.61 -25.55
C VAL A 340 -9.42 1.22 -24.94
N ILE A 341 -10.44 1.47 -25.78
CA ILE A 341 -11.79 1.92 -25.38
C ILE A 341 -12.81 1.00 -26.03
N GLU A 342 -13.69 0.41 -25.24
CA GLU A 342 -14.76 -0.47 -25.71
C GLU A 342 -16.04 -0.19 -24.92
N PRO A 343 -17.25 -0.10 -25.57
CA PRO A 343 -18.52 -0.01 -24.83
C PRO A 343 -18.93 -1.33 -24.22
N SER A 344 -18.58 -2.43 -24.92
CA SER A 344 -18.60 -3.77 -24.35
C SER A 344 -17.43 -3.99 -23.40
N ALA A 345 -16.77 -2.92 -23.02
CA ALA A 345 -15.52 -2.82 -22.27
C ALA A 345 -15.47 -3.66 -20.99
N PHE A 346 -16.35 -4.57 -20.81
CA PHE A 346 -16.45 -5.36 -19.62
C PHE A 346 -16.65 -6.86 -19.91
N GLY A 347 -16.22 -7.31 -21.06
CA GLY A 347 -16.35 -8.71 -21.46
C GLY A 347 -17.81 -9.19 -21.50
N LYS A 348 -18.03 -10.48 -21.51
CA LYS A 348 -19.38 -11.06 -21.33
C LYS A 348 -19.87 -10.72 -19.93
N ARG A 349 -20.79 -9.74 -19.84
CA ARG A 349 -21.45 -9.39 -18.59
C ARG A 349 -22.58 -10.39 -18.30
N LEU A 350 -22.64 -10.83 -17.05
CA LEU A 350 -23.77 -11.58 -16.50
C LEU A 350 -24.57 -10.65 -15.59
N GLN A 351 -25.88 -10.83 -15.51
CA GLN A 351 -26.74 -10.02 -14.67
C GLN A 351 -27.60 -10.86 -13.73
N LEU A 352 -27.86 -10.30 -12.56
CA LEU A 352 -28.84 -10.77 -11.61
C LEU A 352 -30.04 -9.82 -11.66
N VAL A 353 -31.16 -10.31 -12.21
CA VAL A 353 -32.37 -9.54 -12.42
C VAL A 353 -33.41 -9.93 -11.38
N PRO A 354 -33.79 -9.03 -10.46
CA PRO A 354 -34.83 -9.30 -9.47
C PRO A 354 -36.19 -9.42 -10.15
N ALA A 355 -37.07 -10.20 -9.55
CA ALA A 355 -38.47 -10.33 -10.02
C ALA A 355 -39.19 -8.98 -9.88
N ARG A 356 -40.21 -8.74 -10.76
CA ARG A 356 -40.94 -7.47 -10.80
C ARG A 356 -41.84 -7.21 -9.59
N ASP A 357 -42.04 -8.21 -8.73
CA ASP A 357 -42.75 -8.07 -7.45
C ASP A 357 -41.81 -7.74 -6.27
N ALA A 358 -40.49 -7.69 -6.50
CA ALA A 358 -39.50 -7.41 -5.48
C ALA A 358 -39.30 -5.89 -5.25
N ASP A 359 -39.13 -5.49 -3.98
CA ASP A 359 -38.76 -4.12 -3.58
C ASP A 359 -37.26 -3.91 -3.39
N SER A 360 -36.52 -5.01 -3.37
CA SER A 360 -35.08 -5.01 -3.10
C SER A 360 -34.37 -6.12 -3.86
N LEU A 361 -33.09 -5.91 -4.05
CA LEU A 361 -32.15 -6.90 -4.55
C LEU A 361 -31.03 -7.06 -3.53
N ALA A 362 -30.88 -8.25 -2.95
CA ALA A 362 -29.85 -8.53 -1.96
C ALA A 362 -29.08 -9.80 -2.33
N PHE A 363 -27.75 -9.70 -2.38
CA PHE A 363 -26.88 -10.80 -2.79
C PHE A 363 -25.51 -10.73 -2.15
N THR A 364 -24.81 -11.88 -2.11
CA THR A 364 -23.38 -11.95 -1.85
C THR A 364 -22.64 -12.39 -3.11
N CYS A 365 -21.40 -11.89 -3.27
CA CYS A 365 -20.48 -12.33 -4.31
C CYS A 365 -19.18 -12.75 -3.63
N THR A 366 -18.87 -14.04 -3.66
CA THR A 366 -17.70 -14.65 -3.00
C THR A 366 -16.65 -15.01 -4.05
N PHE A 367 -15.39 -14.66 -3.79
CA PHE A 367 -14.24 -15.00 -4.64
C PHE A 367 -13.30 -15.94 -3.88
N THR A 368 -12.74 -16.96 -4.56
CA THR A 368 -11.81 -17.91 -3.92
C THR A 368 -10.93 -18.61 -4.95
N PRO A 369 -9.64 -18.85 -4.66
CA PRO A 369 -8.78 -19.67 -5.52
C PRO A 369 -9.12 -21.17 -5.43
N LYS A 370 -9.91 -21.57 -4.42
CA LYS A 370 -10.32 -22.95 -4.18
C LYS A 370 -11.77 -23.15 -4.61
N ARG A 371 -12.18 -24.42 -4.70
CA ARG A 371 -13.58 -24.76 -4.90
C ARG A 371 -14.46 -24.09 -3.84
N LEU A 372 -15.58 -23.52 -4.27
CA LEU A 372 -16.55 -22.90 -3.38
C LEU A 372 -17.08 -23.88 -2.33
N PRO A 373 -17.24 -23.44 -1.08
CA PRO A 373 -17.84 -24.26 -0.04
C PRO A 373 -19.33 -24.52 -0.33
N SER A 374 -19.88 -25.53 0.32
CA SER A 374 -21.33 -25.86 0.21
C SER A 374 -22.21 -24.67 0.64
N ASN A 375 -21.82 -23.97 1.69
CA ASN A 375 -22.54 -22.81 2.20
C ASN A 375 -21.73 -21.54 1.96
N LEU A 376 -22.33 -20.57 1.29
CA LEU A 376 -21.82 -19.22 1.15
C LEU A 376 -22.41 -18.32 2.25
N PRO A 377 -21.75 -17.21 2.63
CA PRO A 377 -22.34 -16.23 3.54
C PRO A 377 -23.66 -15.69 2.97
N THR A 378 -24.71 -15.60 3.78
CA THR A 378 -25.92 -14.84 3.43
C THR A 378 -25.65 -13.35 3.56
N VAL A 379 -26.49 -12.52 2.95
CA VAL A 379 -26.36 -11.06 3.01
C VAL A 379 -26.41 -10.57 4.45
N GLU A 380 -27.38 -11.05 5.22
CA GLU A 380 -27.57 -10.69 6.62
C GLU A 380 -26.37 -11.10 7.47
N SER A 381 -25.90 -12.37 7.29
CA SER A 381 -24.75 -12.87 8.05
C SER A 381 -23.46 -12.08 7.73
N ALA A 382 -23.29 -11.67 6.47
CA ALA A 382 -22.11 -10.92 6.06
C ALA A 382 -22.12 -9.49 6.63
N PHE A 383 -23.27 -8.78 6.61
CA PHE A 383 -23.37 -7.47 7.25
C PHE A 383 -23.18 -7.55 8.77
N ASP A 384 -23.76 -8.55 9.44
CA ASP A 384 -23.61 -8.71 10.89
C ASP A 384 -22.16 -9.07 11.26
N SER A 385 -21.50 -9.92 10.47
CA SER A 385 -20.09 -10.26 10.67
C SER A 385 -19.18 -9.05 10.45
N SER A 386 -19.47 -8.22 9.43
CA SER A 386 -18.73 -6.95 9.21
C SER A 386 -18.82 -6.03 10.43
N ARG A 387 -20.05 -5.76 10.91
CA ARG A 387 -20.27 -4.90 12.09
C ARG A 387 -19.53 -5.41 13.33
N LYS A 388 -19.60 -6.72 13.60
CA LYS A 388 -18.93 -7.34 14.74
C LYS A 388 -17.41 -7.30 14.58
N GLY A 389 -16.91 -7.61 13.40
CA GLY A 389 -15.47 -7.61 13.12
C GLY A 389 -14.84 -6.22 13.26
N TRP A 390 -15.46 -5.20 12.68
CA TRP A 390 -14.97 -3.83 12.79
C TRP A 390 -15.12 -3.25 14.20
N ALA A 391 -16.24 -3.48 14.86
CA ALA A 391 -16.42 -3.06 16.27
C ALA A 391 -15.34 -3.69 17.16
N SER A 392 -15.04 -4.98 17.00
CA SER A 392 -13.97 -5.69 17.71
C SER A 392 -12.59 -5.07 17.40
N TYR A 393 -12.32 -4.77 16.12
CA TYR A 393 -11.07 -4.12 15.72
C TYR A 393 -10.87 -2.77 16.40
N TRP A 394 -11.90 -1.92 16.45
CA TRP A 394 -11.80 -0.62 17.08
C TRP A 394 -11.77 -0.66 18.61
N GLN A 395 -12.39 -1.67 19.22
CA GLN A 395 -12.40 -1.86 20.68
C GLN A 395 -11.06 -2.38 21.24
N THR A 396 -10.20 -2.97 20.40
CA THR A 396 -8.91 -3.53 20.80
C THR A 396 -7.75 -2.71 20.24
N GLY A 397 -6.52 -2.99 20.71
CA GLY A 397 -5.31 -2.32 20.26
C GLY A 397 -5.27 -0.83 20.57
N GLY A 398 -4.30 -0.13 19.97
CA GLY A 398 -4.04 1.28 20.23
C GLY A 398 -5.16 2.23 19.82
N ALA A 399 -5.33 3.30 20.58
CA ALA A 399 -6.18 4.44 20.24
C ALA A 399 -5.48 5.75 20.62
N ILE A 400 -5.69 6.81 19.81
CA ILE A 400 -5.22 8.17 20.08
C ILE A 400 -6.40 9.13 19.87
N ASP A 401 -6.70 9.95 20.88
CA ASP A 401 -7.73 10.98 20.85
C ASP A 401 -7.09 12.35 21.07
N LEU A 402 -7.23 13.22 20.09
CA LEU A 402 -6.69 14.57 20.06
C LEU A 402 -7.77 15.64 20.29
N SER A 403 -9.03 15.26 20.45
CA SER A 403 -10.20 16.17 20.48
C SER A 403 -10.19 17.21 21.62
N GLY A 404 -9.35 17.01 22.63
CA GLY A 404 -9.14 17.99 23.70
C GLY A 404 -8.12 19.09 23.39
N SER A 405 -7.48 19.05 22.21
CA SER A 405 -6.46 20.01 21.80
C SER A 405 -7.06 21.37 21.39
N LYS A 406 -6.27 22.43 21.59
CA LYS A 406 -6.63 23.80 21.17
C LYS A 406 -6.10 24.15 19.79
N ASP A 407 -5.00 23.53 19.35
CA ASP A 407 -4.45 23.71 18.00
C ASP A 407 -5.47 23.14 16.98
N PRO A 408 -6.02 23.93 16.06
CA PRO A 408 -7.10 23.50 15.16
C PRO A 408 -6.69 22.35 14.23
N ARG A 409 -5.40 22.15 14.00
CA ARG A 409 -4.85 21.07 13.16
C ARG A 409 -5.05 19.68 13.76
N TRP A 410 -5.44 19.58 15.04
CA TRP A 410 -5.69 18.29 15.69
C TRP A 410 -6.72 17.44 14.93
N ARG A 411 -7.76 18.10 14.37
CA ARG A 411 -8.85 17.42 13.68
C ARG A 411 -8.33 16.71 12.41
N GLU A 412 -7.48 17.37 11.65
CA GLU A 412 -6.89 16.79 10.45
C GLU A 412 -5.90 15.68 10.80
N LEU A 413 -5.07 15.86 11.83
CA LEU A 413 -4.15 14.82 12.26
C LEU A 413 -4.92 13.56 12.75
N GLU A 414 -5.96 13.75 13.56
CA GLU A 414 -6.80 12.64 14.05
C GLU A 414 -7.53 11.94 12.90
N ARG A 415 -8.05 12.69 11.93
CA ARG A 415 -8.65 12.15 10.72
C ARG A 415 -7.67 11.28 9.95
N ARG A 416 -6.46 11.76 9.71
CA ARG A 416 -5.40 10.97 9.05
C ARG A 416 -5.09 9.69 9.83
N ILE A 417 -5.04 9.75 11.16
CA ILE A 417 -4.80 8.58 12.03
C ILE A 417 -5.92 7.54 11.88
N VAL A 418 -7.17 7.94 12.04
CA VAL A 418 -8.33 7.02 12.03
C VAL A 418 -8.49 6.40 10.65
N LEU A 419 -8.47 7.21 9.59
CA LEU A 419 -8.61 6.73 8.22
C LEU A 419 -7.42 5.83 7.80
N SER A 420 -6.19 6.16 8.23
CA SER A 420 -5.04 5.29 7.97
C SER A 420 -5.18 3.94 8.65
N GLN A 421 -5.69 3.87 9.89
CA GLN A 421 -5.95 2.57 10.55
C GLN A 421 -6.96 1.73 9.76
N TYR A 422 -8.07 2.34 9.30
CA TYR A 422 -9.06 1.67 8.47
C TYR A 422 -8.44 1.13 7.17
N LEU A 423 -7.77 2.01 6.44
CA LEU A 423 -7.19 1.66 5.13
C LEU A 423 -6.07 0.63 5.24
N MET A 424 -5.20 0.74 6.25
CA MET A 424 -4.16 -0.26 6.48
C MET A 424 -4.77 -1.61 6.84
N LYS A 425 -5.84 -1.66 7.66
CA LYS A 425 -6.58 -2.90 7.93
C LYS A 425 -7.15 -3.51 6.65
N VAL A 426 -7.76 -2.71 5.76
CA VAL A 426 -8.33 -3.19 4.50
C VAL A 426 -7.25 -3.68 3.52
N ASN A 427 -6.10 -2.99 3.43
CA ASN A 427 -5.16 -3.15 2.33
C ASN A 427 -3.87 -3.89 2.70
N ALA A 428 -3.50 -3.90 3.99
CA ALA A 428 -2.17 -4.34 4.42
C ALA A 428 -2.17 -5.39 5.54
N SER A 429 -3.32 -5.89 6.00
CA SER A 429 -3.38 -6.84 7.11
C SER A 429 -3.44 -8.31 6.70
N GLY A 430 -3.32 -8.61 5.40
CA GLY A 430 -3.43 -9.97 4.87
C GLY A 430 -2.18 -10.84 5.03
N SER A 431 -2.25 -12.04 4.44
CA SER A 431 -1.28 -13.13 4.60
C SER A 431 0.04 -12.94 3.85
N PHE A 432 0.13 -11.94 2.97
CA PHE A 432 1.35 -11.57 2.25
C PHE A 432 1.76 -10.14 2.55
N PRO A 433 3.05 -9.79 2.37
CA PRO A 433 3.46 -8.39 2.37
C PRO A 433 2.66 -7.63 1.31
N PRO A 434 2.11 -6.44 1.64
CA PRO A 434 1.37 -5.67 0.64
C PRO A 434 2.30 -5.08 -0.40
N GLN A 435 1.77 -4.82 -1.58
CA GLN A 435 2.35 -3.86 -2.51
C GLN A 435 2.12 -2.42 -2.00
N GLU A 436 2.82 -1.45 -2.56
CA GLU A 436 2.73 -0.06 -2.09
C GLU A 436 1.33 0.56 -2.24
N SER A 437 0.59 0.18 -3.30
CA SER A 437 -0.80 0.61 -3.53
C SER A 437 -1.86 -0.32 -2.90
N GLY A 438 -1.46 -1.22 -2.01
CA GLY A 438 -2.35 -2.13 -1.28
C GLY A 438 -3.19 -3.03 -2.21
N LEU A 439 -4.49 -3.03 -2.00
CA LEU A 439 -5.48 -3.73 -2.82
C LEU A 439 -6.38 -2.72 -3.59
N VAL A 440 -5.89 -1.50 -3.83
CA VAL A 440 -6.59 -0.49 -4.64
C VAL A 440 -6.17 -0.58 -6.10
N ASN A 441 -4.88 -0.49 -6.36
CA ASN A 441 -4.30 -0.56 -7.70
C ASN A 441 -3.05 -1.44 -7.69
N ASN A 442 -2.49 -1.74 -8.88
CA ASN A 442 -1.13 -2.27 -8.99
C ASN A 442 -0.11 -1.13 -9.12
N GLY A 443 0.70 -0.96 -8.12
CA GLY A 443 2.00 -0.33 -8.29
C GLY A 443 3.04 -1.44 -8.50
N TRP A 444 3.99 -1.26 -9.41
CA TRP A 444 5.11 -2.18 -9.56
C TRP A 444 4.66 -3.64 -9.82
N TYR A 445 3.74 -3.85 -10.78
CA TYR A 445 3.14 -5.15 -11.10
C TYR A 445 2.45 -5.84 -9.90
N GLY A 446 2.21 -5.14 -8.80
CA GLY A 446 1.62 -5.70 -7.58
C GLY A 446 2.58 -6.56 -6.76
N LYS A 447 3.89 -6.52 -7.03
CA LYS A 447 4.88 -7.33 -6.31
C LYS A 447 5.05 -6.89 -4.85
N PHE A 448 5.52 -7.80 -4.02
CA PHE A 448 5.85 -7.49 -2.63
C PHE A 448 7.14 -6.68 -2.57
N HIS A 449 7.09 -5.52 -1.97
CA HIS A 449 8.28 -4.69 -1.73
C HIS A 449 8.81 -4.98 -0.33
N MET A 450 9.85 -5.82 -0.25
CA MET A 450 10.45 -6.24 1.02
C MET A 450 11.16 -5.08 1.72
N GLU A 451 11.58 -4.06 0.98
CA GLU A 451 12.11 -2.84 1.58
C GLU A 451 11.03 -1.99 2.24
N MET A 452 9.83 -1.98 1.67
CA MET A 452 8.71 -1.19 2.15
C MET A 452 7.90 -1.90 3.25
N ILE A 453 8.20 -3.18 3.54
CA ILE A 453 7.49 -3.96 4.56
C ILE A 453 7.52 -3.26 5.93
N TRP A 454 8.60 -2.53 6.23
CA TRP A 454 8.71 -1.75 7.46
C TRP A 454 7.61 -0.68 7.54
N TRP A 455 7.45 0.12 6.48
CA TRP A 455 6.46 1.20 6.41
C TRP A 455 5.02 0.68 6.43
N HIS A 456 4.78 -0.50 5.87
CA HIS A 456 3.47 -1.13 5.89
C HIS A 456 3.13 -1.85 7.20
N LYS A 457 4.12 -2.34 7.94
CA LYS A 457 3.87 -3.33 9.01
C LYS A 457 4.34 -2.92 10.40
N ALA A 458 5.43 -2.17 10.53
CA ALA A 458 6.00 -1.87 11.85
C ALA A 458 5.05 -1.10 12.78
N HIS A 459 4.18 -0.27 12.22
CA HIS A 459 3.21 0.49 13.01
C HIS A 459 2.25 -0.41 13.80
N TYR A 460 1.83 -1.55 13.27
CA TYR A 460 0.90 -2.45 13.97
C TYR A 460 1.44 -2.91 15.33
N ALA A 461 2.76 -3.12 15.44
CA ALA A 461 3.39 -3.47 16.70
C ALA A 461 3.21 -2.36 17.77
N LEU A 462 3.41 -1.09 17.39
CA LEU A 462 3.22 0.04 18.28
C LEU A 462 1.75 0.28 18.65
N TRP A 463 0.81 -0.14 17.78
CA TRP A 463 -0.63 -0.07 18.02
C TRP A 463 -1.20 -1.35 18.64
N ASN A 464 -0.35 -2.32 19.08
CA ASN A 464 -0.76 -3.62 19.64
C ASN A 464 -1.79 -4.36 18.77
N ARG A 465 -1.59 -4.35 17.44
CA ARG A 465 -2.44 -5.01 16.46
C ARG A 465 -1.71 -6.19 15.81
N TRP A 466 -1.31 -7.14 16.62
CA TRP A 466 -0.52 -8.30 16.21
C TRP A 466 -1.25 -9.24 15.24
N PRO A 467 -2.56 -9.49 15.36
CA PRO A 467 -3.29 -10.29 14.37
C PRO A 467 -3.18 -9.75 12.94
N GLU A 468 -2.96 -8.44 12.77
CA GLU A 468 -2.86 -7.76 11.47
C GLU A 468 -1.46 -7.80 10.87
N VAL A 469 -0.43 -8.11 11.65
CA VAL A 469 0.95 -8.13 11.17
C VAL A 469 1.53 -9.53 11.03
N GLU A 470 1.23 -10.43 11.97
CA GLU A 470 1.86 -11.76 12.05
C GLU A 470 1.74 -12.61 10.77
N PRO A 471 0.55 -12.70 10.10
CA PRO A 471 0.41 -13.58 8.96
C PRO A 471 1.40 -13.27 7.82
N SER A 472 1.67 -12.01 7.58
CA SER A 472 2.57 -11.58 6.49
C SER A 472 4.07 -11.71 6.84
N LEU A 473 4.43 -11.71 8.13
CA LEU A 473 5.82 -11.88 8.55
C LEU A 473 6.37 -13.29 8.30
N GLU A 474 5.48 -14.26 8.09
CA GLU A 474 5.84 -15.62 7.66
C GLU A 474 6.61 -15.64 6.34
N ILE A 475 6.59 -14.56 5.56
CA ILE A 475 7.34 -14.44 4.31
C ILE A 475 8.84 -14.66 4.53
N TYR A 476 9.41 -14.18 5.64
CA TYR A 476 10.83 -14.36 5.93
C TYR A 476 11.20 -15.84 6.14
N ARG A 477 10.33 -16.60 6.79
CA ARG A 477 10.51 -18.06 6.96
C ARG A 477 10.37 -18.81 5.63
N LYS A 478 9.43 -18.40 4.78
CA LYS A 478 9.24 -19.00 3.44
C LYS A 478 10.43 -18.70 2.53
N LEU A 479 10.97 -17.48 2.61
CA LEU A 479 11.99 -16.95 1.70
C LEU A 479 13.44 -17.34 2.13
N ILE A 480 13.67 -17.81 3.35
CA ILE A 480 15.02 -17.96 3.91
C ILE A 480 15.95 -18.83 3.03
N LYS A 481 15.43 -19.93 2.43
CA LYS A 481 16.23 -20.81 1.56
C LYS A 481 16.70 -20.07 0.31
N ASN A 482 15.81 -19.33 -0.34
CA ASN A 482 16.12 -18.53 -1.52
C ASN A 482 17.12 -17.42 -1.18
N SER A 483 16.93 -16.76 -0.05
CA SER A 483 17.81 -15.68 0.44
C SER A 483 19.21 -16.18 0.81
N VAL A 484 19.32 -17.38 1.37
CA VAL A 484 20.62 -18.03 1.62
C VAL A 484 21.30 -18.41 0.30
N ALA A 485 20.58 -19.00 -0.64
CA ALA A 485 21.11 -19.34 -1.97
C ALA A 485 21.58 -18.07 -2.72
N LEU A 486 20.82 -16.98 -2.64
CA LEU A 486 21.22 -15.70 -3.24
C LEU A 486 22.51 -15.16 -2.61
N ALA A 487 22.62 -15.15 -1.29
CA ALA A 487 23.86 -14.73 -0.61
C ALA A 487 25.06 -15.58 -1.04
N GLN A 488 24.91 -16.92 -1.05
CA GLN A 488 25.96 -17.85 -1.44
C GLN A 488 26.40 -17.69 -2.90
N SER A 489 25.45 -17.49 -3.83
CA SER A 489 25.77 -17.25 -5.25
C SER A 489 26.61 -15.98 -5.46
N GLN A 490 26.53 -15.05 -4.52
CA GLN A 490 27.30 -13.80 -4.50
C GLN A 490 28.55 -13.87 -3.63
N GLY A 491 28.85 -15.04 -3.05
CA GLY A 491 30.03 -15.28 -2.21
C GLY A 491 29.90 -14.74 -0.78
N TYR A 492 28.68 -14.55 -0.28
CA TYR A 492 28.38 -14.11 1.08
C TYR A 492 27.83 -15.26 1.93
N LYS A 493 27.90 -15.10 3.26
CA LYS A 493 27.26 -15.97 4.24
C LYS A 493 25.86 -15.49 4.55
N GLY A 494 25.07 -16.32 5.21
CA GLY A 494 23.74 -15.95 5.72
C GLY A 494 22.70 -15.80 4.65
N ALA A 495 21.73 -14.90 4.86
CA ALA A 495 20.58 -14.68 3.99
C ALA A 495 20.55 -13.23 3.47
N ARG A 496 20.56 -13.06 2.16
CA ARG A 496 20.36 -11.78 1.47
C ARG A 496 18.89 -11.65 1.06
N TRP A 497 18.19 -10.69 1.63
CA TRP A 497 16.79 -10.45 1.36
C TRP A 497 16.62 -9.62 0.08
N PRO A 498 15.86 -10.10 -0.93
CA PRO A 498 15.62 -9.34 -2.16
C PRO A 498 14.79 -8.07 -1.89
N LYS A 499 14.84 -7.10 -2.80
CA LYS A 499 14.03 -5.86 -2.68
C LYS A 499 12.57 -6.10 -3.02
N ALA A 500 12.30 -6.77 -4.13
CA ALA A 500 10.94 -7.05 -4.60
C ALA A 500 10.81 -8.48 -5.11
N ILE A 501 9.72 -9.14 -4.74
CA ILE A 501 9.43 -10.54 -5.10
C ILE A 501 7.97 -10.74 -5.46
N GLY A 502 7.70 -11.81 -6.23
CA GLY A 502 6.37 -12.34 -6.42
C GLY A 502 5.95 -13.37 -5.36
N PRO A 503 4.74 -13.92 -5.44
CA PRO A 503 4.28 -15.02 -4.57
C PRO A 503 5.03 -16.34 -4.84
N ASP A 504 5.68 -16.47 -5.98
CA ASP A 504 6.57 -17.54 -6.39
C ASP A 504 7.96 -17.43 -5.76
N LEU A 505 8.21 -16.38 -4.97
CA LEU A 505 9.47 -16.05 -4.29
C LEU A 505 10.63 -15.74 -5.24
N HIS A 506 10.39 -15.51 -6.54
CA HIS A 506 11.40 -15.05 -7.47
C HIS A 506 11.62 -13.54 -7.32
N GLU A 507 12.90 -13.16 -7.34
CA GLU A 507 13.30 -11.76 -7.33
C GLU A 507 12.98 -11.10 -8.68
N TRP A 508 12.49 -9.87 -8.61
CA TRP A 508 12.29 -9.05 -9.80
C TRP A 508 13.65 -8.54 -10.32
N PRO A 509 14.08 -8.93 -11.55
CA PRO A 509 15.33 -8.43 -12.13
C PRO A 509 15.28 -6.91 -12.34
N HIS A 510 16.15 -6.19 -11.61
CA HIS A 510 16.23 -4.74 -11.72
C HIS A 510 17.61 -4.23 -11.30
N GLU A 511 18.15 -3.22 -11.99
CA GLU A 511 19.48 -2.68 -11.74
C GLU A 511 19.64 -2.12 -10.33
N ILE A 512 18.65 -1.36 -9.87
CA ILE A 512 18.64 -0.76 -8.52
C ILE A 512 18.36 -1.83 -7.47
N HIS A 513 17.34 -2.67 -7.67
CA HIS A 513 16.89 -3.66 -6.68
C HIS A 513 17.99 -4.62 -6.25
N ALA A 514 18.78 -5.09 -7.22
CA ALA A 514 19.86 -6.02 -6.96
C ALA A 514 20.98 -5.44 -6.06
N LEU A 515 21.09 -4.12 -5.96
CA LEU A 515 22.14 -3.42 -5.23
C LEU A 515 21.66 -2.69 -3.97
N LEU A 516 20.37 -2.62 -3.73
CA LEU A 516 19.82 -2.07 -2.48
C LEU A 516 20.10 -3.01 -1.31
N ILE A 517 20.48 -2.43 -0.17
CA ILE A 517 20.81 -3.20 1.04
C ILE A 517 20.06 -2.73 2.29
N TRP A 518 19.37 -1.60 2.24
CA TRP A 518 18.74 -1.03 3.44
C TRP A 518 17.62 -1.90 4.04
N GLN A 519 17.02 -2.79 3.24
CA GLN A 519 16.03 -3.76 3.71
C GLN A 519 16.63 -4.97 4.46
N GLN A 520 17.95 -5.17 4.38
CA GLN A 520 18.57 -6.36 4.97
C GLN A 520 18.32 -6.47 6.47
N PRO A 521 18.41 -5.42 7.30
CA PRO A 521 18.16 -5.52 8.73
C PRO A 521 16.67 -5.52 9.13
N HIS A 522 15.72 -5.33 8.20
CA HIS A 522 14.29 -5.28 8.53
C HIS A 522 13.78 -6.46 9.35
N PRO A 523 14.13 -7.74 9.02
CA PRO A 523 13.66 -8.87 9.84
C PRO A 523 14.21 -8.84 11.27
N ILE A 524 15.40 -8.29 11.51
CA ILE A 524 15.94 -8.09 12.86
C ILE A 524 15.12 -7.03 13.61
N PHE A 525 14.75 -5.94 12.94
CA PHE A 525 13.91 -4.88 13.51
C PHE A 525 12.51 -5.41 13.89
N LEU A 526 11.89 -6.16 12.98
CA LEU A 526 10.57 -6.74 13.19
C LEU A 526 10.59 -7.83 14.28
N ALA A 527 11.67 -8.63 14.35
CA ALA A 527 11.89 -9.58 15.42
C ALA A 527 12.00 -8.88 16.78
N GLU A 528 12.72 -7.76 16.86
CA GLU A 528 12.85 -6.96 18.07
C GLU A 528 11.49 -6.42 18.52
N LEU A 529 10.66 -5.92 17.61
CA LEU A 529 9.30 -5.47 17.92
C LEU A 529 8.44 -6.62 18.48
N ASP A 530 8.48 -7.81 17.84
CA ASP A 530 7.71 -8.97 18.27
C ASP A 530 8.17 -9.43 19.66
N TYR A 531 9.48 -9.50 19.91
CA TYR A 531 9.99 -9.93 21.21
C TYR A 531 9.70 -8.92 22.32
N ARG A 532 9.68 -7.63 22.04
CA ARG A 532 9.29 -6.59 23.02
C ARG A 532 7.84 -6.75 23.46
N ALA A 533 6.96 -7.11 22.54
CA ALA A 533 5.54 -7.35 22.85
C ALA A 533 5.32 -8.75 23.47
N HIS A 534 6.04 -9.74 23.01
CA HIS A 534 5.89 -11.15 23.41
C HIS A 534 7.25 -11.76 23.81
N PRO A 535 7.80 -11.42 25.00
CA PRO A 535 9.14 -11.85 25.43
C PRO A 535 9.13 -13.32 25.87
N THR A 536 8.87 -14.23 24.93
CA THR A 536 8.77 -15.66 25.19
C THR A 536 9.86 -16.46 24.48
N ARG A 537 10.11 -17.68 24.98
CA ARG A 537 11.02 -18.63 24.31
C ARG A 537 10.51 -18.98 22.91
N ALA A 538 9.21 -19.07 22.71
CA ALA A 538 8.60 -19.36 21.40
C ALA A 538 8.87 -18.24 20.39
N THR A 539 8.71 -16.98 20.79
CA THR A 539 9.05 -15.81 19.95
C THR A 539 10.52 -15.83 19.58
N TRP A 540 11.40 -16.08 20.55
CA TRP A 540 12.83 -16.20 20.27
C TRP A 540 13.11 -17.33 19.26
N GLN A 541 12.54 -18.53 19.43
CA GLN A 541 12.71 -19.65 18.52
C GLN A 541 12.19 -19.38 17.11
N LYS A 542 11.08 -18.66 16.99
CA LYS A 542 10.49 -18.24 15.71
C LYS A 542 11.47 -17.40 14.89
N TRP A 543 12.15 -16.45 15.54
CA TRP A 543 12.98 -15.48 14.87
C TRP A 543 14.47 -15.77 14.85
N ALA A 544 15.00 -16.54 15.79
CA ALA A 544 16.43 -16.76 15.94
C ALA A 544 17.14 -17.23 14.66
N PRO A 545 16.60 -18.18 13.86
CA PRO A 545 17.24 -18.57 12.59
C PRO A 545 17.30 -17.43 11.56
N ILE A 546 16.25 -16.60 11.50
CA ILE A 546 16.15 -15.45 10.58
C ILE A 546 17.13 -14.36 11.00
N VAL A 547 17.14 -14.01 12.29
CA VAL A 547 18.06 -13.01 12.86
C VAL A 547 19.50 -13.43 12.66
N GLU A 548 19.83 -14.70 12.90
CA GLU A 548 21.18 -15.23 12.73
C GLU A 548 21.63 -15.20 11.27
N ALA A 549 20.81 -15.70 10.36
CA ALA A 549 21.14 -15.70 8.92
C ALA A 549 21.27 -14.27 8.36
N THR A 550 20.43 -13.34 8.82
CA THR A 550 20.52 -11.92 8.46
C THR A 550 21.83 -11.29 8.94
N ALA A 551 22.20 -11.50 10.20
CA ALA A 551 23.43 -10.94 10.77
C ALA A 551 24.70 -11.58 10.16
N ASP A 552 24.67 -12.86 9.81
CA ASP A 552 25.76 -13.52 9.07
C ASP A 552 25.95 -12.87 7.69
N PHE A 553 24.85 -12.56 6.97
CA PHE A 553 24.95 -11.82 5.72
C PHE A 553 25.53 -10.42 5.96
N MET A 554 25.00 -9.66 6.88
CA MET A 554 25.45 -8.30 7.18
C MET A 554 26.95 -8.25 7.53
N ALA A 555 27.43 -9.19 8.30
CA ALA A 555 28.83 -9.27 8.66
C ALA A 555 29.73 -9.67 7.47
N SER A 556 29.28 -10.58 6.60
CA SER A 556 30.04 -11.03 5.44
C SER A 556 30.02 -10.06 4.27
N TYR A 557 28.97 -9.23 4.18
CA TYR A 557 28.84 -8.18 3.15
C TYR A 557 29.79 -7.00 3.41
N ALA A 558 30.01 -6.65 4.68
CA ALA A 558 30.91 -5.56 5.04
C ALA A 558 32.35 -5.90 4.66
N HIS A 559 32.94 -5.08 3.79
CA HIS A 559 34.27 -5.30 3.22
C HIS A 559 35.36 -4.63 4.05
N LEU A 560 36.39 -5.37 4.49
CA LEU A 560 37.51 -4.80 5.23
C LEU A 560 38.41 -3.97 4.30
N ASN A 561 38.40 -2.67 4.48
CA ASN A 561 39.30 -1.76 3.82
C ASN A 561 40.74 -1.92 4.39
N PRO A 562 41.71 -2.41 3.60
CA PRO A 562 43.02 -2.72 4.12
C PRO A 562 43.84 -1.48 4.55
N THR A 563 43.52 -0.30 3.99
CA THR A 563 44.22 0.95 4.26
C THR A 563 43.85 1.53 5.61
N ILE A 564 42.54 1.68 5.88
CA ILE A 564 42.04 2.34 7.09
C ILE A 564 41.66 1.34 8.20
N LYS A 565 41.72 0.04 7.93
CA LYS A 565 41.34 -1.04 8.85
C LYS A 565 39.89 -0.91 9.37
N LYS A 566 38.98 -0.38 8.55
CA LYS A 566 37.54 -0.29 8.81
C LYS A 566 36.77 -1.13 7.80
N TYR A 567 35.54 -1.50 8.16
CA TYR A 567 34.62 -2.21 7.27
C TYR A 567 33.76 -1.21 6.52
N ASP A 568 33.84 -1.24 5.19
CA ASP A 568 33.05 -0.43 4.29
C ASP A 568 31.78 -1.20 3.86
N LEU A 569 30.69 -0.48 3.59
CA LEU A 569 29.52 -0.96 2.85
C LEU A 569 29.62 -0.45 1.42
N GLY A 570 29.63 -1.36 0.43
CA GLY A 570 29.85 -1.01 -0.97
C GLY A 570 31.28 -0.53 -1.30
N PRO A 571 31.54 -0.16 -2.57
CA PRO A 571 30.75 -0.46 -3.76
C PRO A 571 30.80 -1.92 -4.18
N PRO A 572 29.89 -2.41 -5.06
CA PRO A 572 28.76 -1.71 -5.62
C PRO A 572 27.56 -1.71 -4.70
N MET A 573 26.84 -0.59 -4.62
CA MET A 573 25.57 -0.48 -3.92
C MET A 573 24.79 0.75 -4.37
N VAL A 574 23.48 0.73 -4.15
CA VAL A 574 22.59 1.88 -4.28
C VAL A 574 22.04 2.22 -2.90
N VAL A 575 21.94 3.50 -2.58
CA VAL A 575 21.34 3.97 -1.32
C VAL A 575 19.83 4.06 -1.42
N VAL A 576 19.16 4.23 -0.28
CA VAL A 576 17.69 4.36 -0.18
C VAL A 576 17.10 5.36 -1.19
N SER A 577 17.78 6.48 -1.46
CA SER A 577 17.29 7.50 -2.42
C SER A 577 17.39 7.09 -3.89
N GLU A 578 17.93 5.93 -4.20
CA GLU A 578 18.00 5.31 -5.53
C GLU A 578 18.63 6.17 -6.67
N ASN A 579 19.14 7.35 -6.35
CA ASN A 579 19.65 8.34 -7.30
C ASN A 579 21.20 8.43 -7.31
N THR A 580 21.90 7.38 -6.90
CA THR A 580 23.35 7.36 -6.77
C THR A 580 24.02 6.41 -7.74
N ASN A 581 25.29 6.69 -8.08
CA ASN A 581 26.09 5.80 -8.92
C ASN A 581 26.61 4.61 -8.11
N ALA A 582 26.06 3.43 -8.38
CA ALA A 582 26.38 2.20 -7.65
C ALA A 582 27.87 1.83 -7.62
N LYS A 583 28.64 2.22 -8.65
CA LYS A 583 30.08 1.89 -8.78
C LYS A 583 31.00 2.66 -7.84
N ILE A 584 30.49 3.78 -7.27
CA ILE A 584 31.27 4.65 -6.38
C ILE A 584 30.61 4.86 -5.03
N THR A 585 29.35 4.50 -4.88
CA THR A 585 28.61 4.66 -3.63
C THR A 585 29.14 3.74 -2.56
N ARG A 586 29.58 4.31 -1.43
CA ARG A 586 30.05 3.57 -0.27
C ARG A 586 29.72 4.30 1.03
N ASN A 587 29.61 3.52 2.11
CA ASN A 587 29.46 4.02 3.48
C ASN A 587 28.32 5.03 3.63
N PRO A 588 27.07 4.72 3.20
CA PRO A 588 25.98 5.66 3.40
C PRO A 588 25.55 5.72 4.86
N THR A 589 25.16 6.92 5.30
CA THR A 589 24.83 7.23 6.70
C THR A 589 23.71 6.35 7.24
N TYR A 590 22.62 6.18 6.48
CA TYR A 590 21.46 5.42 6.93
C TYR A 590 21.79 3.93 7.07
N GLU A 591 22.37 3.34 6.04
CA GLU A 591 22.70 1.92 6.01
C GLU A 591 23.77 1.56 7.05
N LEU A 592 24.78 2.42 7.26
CA LEU A 592 25.75 2.23 8.33
C LEU A 592 25.10 2.25 9.73
N GLY A 593 24.16 3.17 9.96
CA GLY A 593 23.36 3.21 11.19
C GLY A 593 22.55 1.92 11.38
N TYR A 594 21.92 1.45 10.30
CA TYR A 594 21.09 0.24 10.33
C TYR A 594 21.93 -1.03 10.51
N TRP A 595 23.13 -1.11 9.92
CA TRP A 595 24.09 -2.19 10.18
C TRP A 595 24.50 -2.27 11.65
N ARG A 596 24.76 -1.11 12.27
CA ARG A 596 25.08 -1.06 13.71
C ARG A 596 23.92 -1.56 14.56
N PHE A 597 22.72 -1.05 14.30
CA PHE A 597 21.50 -1.50 14.96
C PHE A 597 21.31 -3.01 14.82
N GLY A 598 21.37 -3.52 13.58
CA GLY A 598 21.11 -4.93 13.29
C GLY A 598 22.12 -5.89 13.95
N LEU A 599 23.41 -5.63 13.81
CA LEU A 599 24.45 -6.48 14.41
C LEU A 599 24.42 -6.42 15.95
N ARG A 600 24.20 -5.25 16.53
CA ARG A 600 24.05 -5.10 18.00
C ARG A 600 22.83 -5.88 18.50
N THR A 601 21.70 -5.73 17.84
CA THR A 601 20.46 -6.43 18.18
C THR A 601 20.60 -7.94 18.02
N ALA A 602 21.24 -8.42 16.94
CA ALA A 602 21.51 -9.84 16.74
C ALA A 602 22.40 -10.44 17.85
N GLN A 603 23.42 -9.71 18.32
CA GLN A 603 24.21 -10.15 19.47
C GLN A 603 23.37 -10.22 20.77
N ASN A 604 22.45 -9.27 20.96
CA ASN A 604 21.50 -9.33 22.07
C ASN A 604 20.61 -10.58 21.99
N TRP A 605 20.12 -10.92 20.81
CA TRP A 605 19.32 -12.12 20.56
C TRP A 605 20.08 -13.41 20.88
N ARG A 606 21.39 -13.48 20.59
CA ARG A 606 22.21 -14.62 21.01
C ARG A 606 22.28 -14.72 22.54
N ARG A 607 22.48 -13.59 23.21
CA ARG A 607 22.49 -13.55 24.69
C ARG A 607 21.14 -14.01 25.29
N LEU A 608 20.02 -13.54 24.72
CA LEU A 608 18.68 -13.98 25.12
C LEU A 608 18.48 -15.49 24.95
N GLY A 609 19.09 -16.06 23.92
CA GLY A 609 19.09 -17.51 23.68
C GLY A 609 20.09 -18.31 24.52
N GLY A 610 20.88 -17.68 25.37
CA GLY A 610 21.96 -18.33 26.12
C GLY A 610 23.16 -18.76 25.26
N LEU A 611 23.31 -18.15 24.09
CA LEU A 611 24.38 -18.44 23.12
C LEU A 611 25.54 -17.43 23.27
N PRO A 612 26.80 -17.85 23.07
CA PRO A 612 27.93 -16.93 23.10
C PRO A 612 27.86 -15.96 21.94
N PRO A 613 28.40 -14.73 22.09
CA PRO A 613 28.51 -13.76 20.98
C PRO A 613 29.31 -14.33 19.82
N LYS A 614 28.96 -13.96 18.58
CA LYS A 614 29.78 -14.25 17.40
C LYS A 614 30.87 -13.19 17.24
N SER A 615 32.13 -13.60 17.36
CA SER A 615 33.30 -12.71 17.29
C SER A 615 33.40 -11.97 15.94
N GLU A 616 32.93 -12.58 14.85
CA GLU A 616 32.89 -11.96 13.52
C GLU A 616 31.95 -10.73 13.49
N TRP A 617 30.74 -10.84 14.09
CA TRP A 617 29.80 -9.74 14.18
C TRP A 617 30.33 -8.60 15.05
N ASP A 618 30.96 -8.91 16.19
CA ASP A 618 31.59 -7.93 17.08
C ASP A 618 32.75 -7.20 16.39
N ARG A 619 33.58 -7.94 15.62
CA ARG A 619 34.69 -7.37 14.89
C ARG A 619 34.20 -6.38 13.83
N VAL A 620 33.15 -6.73 13.06
CA VAL A 620 32.54 -5.84 12.07
C VAL A 620 31.90 -4.64 12.76
N LEU A 621 31.06 -4.86 13.78
CA LEU A 621 30.36 -3.80 14.51
C LEU A 621 31.30 -2.73 15.07
N LYS A 622 32.41 -3.16 15.71
CA LYS A 622 33.42 -2.25 16.28
C LYS A 622 34.20 -1.46 15.24
N ASN A 623 34.34 -2.04 14.05
CA ASN A 623 35.22 -1.46 13.02
C ASN A 623 34.44 -1.03 11.76
N LEU A 624 33.12 -0.90 11.80
CA LEU A 624 32.40 -0.24 10.70
C LEU A 624 32.93 1.18 10.46
N ALA A 625 32.95 1.59 9.20
CA ALA A 625 33.29 2.96 8.82
C ALA A 625 32.43 3.97 9.60
N PRO A 626 32.98 5.12 10.01
CA PRO A 626 32.18 6.15 10.67
C PRO A 626 31.10 6.68 9.74
N LEU A 627 30.04 7.25 10.29
CA LEU A 627 29.02 7.95 9.50
C LEU A 627 29.67 9.15 8.81
N PRO A 628 29.57 9.29 7.47
CA PRO A 628 30.29 10.33 6.72
C PRO A 628 29.74 11.72 7.04
N THR A 629 30.68 12.65 7.30
CA THR A 629 30.36 14.05 7.64
C THR A 629 31.13 15.03 6.74
N GLN A 630 30.55 16.19 6.57
CA GLN A 630 31.21 17.36 5.98
C GLN A 630 30.66 18.62 6.65
N ASP A 631 31.53 19.54 7.03
CA ASP A 631 31.17 20.84 7.63
C ASP A 631 30.23 20.70 8.85
N GLY A 632 30.44 19.64 9.64
CA GLY A 632 29.66 19.35 10.84
C GLY A 632 28.25 18.80 10.57
N GLN A 633 27.94 18.33 9.37
CA GLN A 633 26.68 17.71 8.94
C GLN A 633 26.95 16.32 8.37
N TYR A 634 26.00 15.40 8.49
CA TYR A 634 26.06 14.12 7.82
C TYR A 634 25.85 14.25 6.32
N LYS A 635 26.44 13.34 5.56
CA LYS A 635 26.26 13.19 4.10
C LYS A 635 25.45 11.94 3.80
N THR A 636 24.83 11.89 2.64
CA THR A 636 24.13 10.68 2.20
C THR A 636 25.08 9.49 2.13
N TYR A 637 26.26 9.66 1.49
CA TYR A 637 27.33 8.64 1.48
C TYR A 637 28.71 9.28 1.42
N GLU A 638 29.76 8.50 1.70
CA GLU A 638 31.14 8.97 1.71
C GLU A 638 31.59 9.40 0.32
N GLY A 639 32.13 10.59 0.21
CA GLY A 639 32.67 11.13 -1.05
C GLY A 639 31.63 11.69 -2.02
N ILE A 640 30.32 11.73 -1.67
CA ILE A 640 29.30 12.34 -2.54
C ILE A 640 29.68 13.81 -2.85
N PRO A 641 29.82 14.18 -4.15
CA PRO A 641 30.13 15.55 -4.51
C PRO A 641 28.87 16.42 -4.49
N ASP A 642 29.02 17.68 -4.11
CA ASP A 642 27.96 18.70 -4.24
C ASP A 642 26.60 18.30 -3.67
N MET A 643 26.58 17.49 -2.60
CA MET A 643 25.36 16.90 -2.05
C MET A 643 24.27 17.95 -1.82
N TRP A 644 24.61 19.06 -1.17
CA TRP A 644 23.66 20.08 -0.75
C TRP A 644 23.15 21.00 -1.87
N THR A 645 23.58 20.76 -3.10
CA THR A 645 23.17 21.52 -4.29
C THR A 645 22.61 20.64 -5.41
N LYS A 646 23.02 19.36 -5.47
CA LYS A 646 22.64 18.46 -6.55
C LYS A 646 21.77 17.26 -6.12
N PHE A 647 21.78 16.91 -4.81
CA PHE A 647 21.13 15.71 -4.29
C PHE A 647 20.18 16.02 -3.12
N THR A 648 19.55 17.19 -3.13
CA THR A 648 18.55 17.61 -2.13
C THR A 648 17.12 17.32 -2.60
N TYR A 649 16.90 16.17 -3.20
CA TYR A 649 15.62 15.65 -3.65
C TYR A 649 15.58 14.13 -3.42
N GLU A 650 14.47 13.46 -3.74
CA GLU A 650 14.24 12.07 -3.35
C GLU A 650 14.29 11.91 -1.81
N HIS A 651 14.59 10.74 -1.32
CA HIS A 651 14.57 10.44 0.11
C HIS A 651 15.72 11.16 0.87
N PRO A 652 15.43 11.99 1.89
CA PRO A 652 16.44 12.48 2.83
C PRO A 652 16.85 11.37 3.82
N ALA A 653 17.26 10.21 3.30
CA ALA A 653 17.44 8.97 4.04
C ALA A 653 18.41 9.06 5.22
N LEU A 654 19.43 9.94 5.13
CA LEU A 654 20.38 10.18 6.23
C LEU A 654 19.69 10.56 7.55
N ILE A 655 18.51 11.19 7.48
CA ILE A 655 17.71 11.54 8.67
C ILE A 655 17.13 10.31 9.34
N GLY A 656 16.81 9.26 8.57
CA GLY A 656 16.27 8.00 9.07
C GLY A 656 17.19 7.29 10.09
N ALA A 657 18.50 7.56 10.05
CA ALA A 657 19.44 7.01 11.03
C ALA A 657 19.11 7.44 12.48
N TYR A 658 18.39 8.54 12.70
CA TYR A 658 17.92 9.02 14.00
C TYR A 658 16.41 9.38 14.00
N GLY A 659 15.64 8.79 13.11
CA GLY A 659 14.20 8.96 13.00
C GLY A 659 13.53 7.60 13.06
N MET A 660 13.58 6.87 11.95
CA MET A 660 13.16 5.48 11.86
C MET A 660 14.00 4.58 12.79
N LEU A 661 15.32 4.80 12.84
CA LEU A 661 16.26 4.08 13.69
C LEU A 661 16.56 4.83 14.99
N PRO A 662 17.01 4.13 16.05
CA PRO A 662 17.29 4.75 17.36
C PRO A 662 18.59 5.57 17.42
N GLY A 663 19.41 5.59 16.36
CA GLY A 663 20.60 6.43 16.30
C GLY A 663 21.91 5.73 16.61
N ASP A 664 22.05 4.45 16.32
CA ASP A 664 23.31 3.72 16.51
C ASP A 664 24.45 4.35 15.70
N GLY A 665 25.42 4.91 16.39
CA GLY A 665 26.58 5.62 15.80
C GLY A 665 26.32 7.08 15.44
N VAL A 666 25.13 7.61 15.73
CA VAL A 666 24.77 8.99 15.45
C VAL A 666 25.25 9.94 16.58
N ASP A 667 25.97 11.00 16.21
CA ASP A 667 26.19 12.15 17.08
C ASP A 667 24.98 13.08 16.99
N ARG A 668 24.26 13.25 18.12
CA ARG A 668 23.01 14.01 18.17
C ARG A 668 23.15 15.49 17.75
N PRO A 669 24.19 16.24 18.18
CA PRO A 669 24.43 17.61 17.69
C PRO A 669 24.66 17.68 16.19
N THR A 670 25.42 16.76 15.61
CA THR A 670 25.63 16.67 14.16
C THR A 670 24.32 16.36 13.42
N MET A 671 23.51 15.45 13.95
CA MET A 671 22.20 15.15 13.37
C MET A 671 21.24 16.34 13.47
N ALA A 672 21.27 17.10 14.56
CA ALA A 672 20.46 18.31 14.69
C ALA A 672 20.79 19.35 13.60
N ARG A 673 22.07 19.60 13.36
CA ARG A 673 22.51 20.50 12.27
C ARG A 673 22.14 19.96 10.89
N THR A 674 22.27 18.65 10.71
CA THR A 674 21.89 17.97 9.46
C THR A 674 20.39 18.09 9.20
N PHE A 675 19.57 17.84 10.22
CA PHE A 675 18.12 17.97 10.15
C PHE A 675 17.69 19.40 9.78
N ASP A 676 18.27 20.41 10.45
CA ASP A 676 17.97 21.82 10.14
C ASP A 676 18.37 22.20 8.70
N LYS A 677 19.46 21.62 8.20
CA LYS A 677 19.88 21.81 6.82
C LYS A 677 18.90 21.17 5.85
N VAL A 678 18.51 19.91 6.09
CA VAL A 678 17.51 19.19 5.27
C VAL A 678 16.19 19.96 5.28
N ALA A 679 15.65 20.33 6.45
CA ALA A 679 14.39 21.06 6.56
C ALA A 679 14.39 22.38 5.79
N LYS A 680 15.57 23.00 5.60
CA LYS A 680 15.71 24.27 4.89
C LYS A 680 15.96 24.13 3.39
N THR A 681 16.64 23.07 2.95
CA THR A 681 17.20 23.00 1.58
C THR A 681 16.64 21.86 0.73
N TRP A 682 15.91 20.90 1.34
CA TRP A 682 15.37 19.76 0.59
C TRP A 682 14.18 20.19 -0.24
N ASP A 683 14.10 19.68 -1.47
CA ASP A 683 12.96 19.89 -2.37
C ASP A 683 11.85 18.88 -2.03
N PHE A 684 10.95 19.28 -1.13
CA PHE A 684 9.87 18.43 -0.64
C PHE A 684 8.77 18.14 -1.68
N GLU A 685 8.75 18.83 -2.81
CA GLU A 685 7.84 18.47 -3.92
C GLU A 685 8.37 17.29 -4.74
N ARG A 686 9.64 16.94 -4.56
CA ARG A 686 10.32 15.81 -5.20
C ARG A 686 10.74 14.73 -4.22
N THR A 687 9.97 14.55 -3.13
CA THR A 687 10.16 13.51 -2.11
C THR A 687 8.99 12.55 -2.10
N TRP A 688 9.16 11.44 -1.39
CA TRP A 688 8.13 10.41 -1.28
C TRP A 688 7.33 10.55 0.02
N GLY A 689 6.13 9.98 0.05
CA GLY A 689 5.20 10.24 1.14
C GLY A 689 5.65 9.72 2.52
N TRP A 690 6.47 8.68 2.60
CA TRP A 690 7.00 8.18 3.87
C TRP A 690 8.16 9.02 4.44
N ASP A 691 8.72 9.92 3.66
CA ASP A 691 9.79 10.82 4.13
C ASP A 691 9.29 11.78 5.21
N PHE A 692 8.06 12.27 5.09
CA PHE A 692 7.47 13.22 6.04
C PHE A 692 7.32 12.62 7.45
N PRO A 693 6.74 11.43 7.65
CA PRO A 693 6.75 10.81 8.97
C PRO A 693 8.16 10.42 9.45
N MET A 694 9.10 10.08 8.57
CA MET A 694 10.50 9.85 8.95
C MET A 694 11.14 11.13 9.52
N LEU A 695 10.92 12.28 8.86
CA LEU A 695 11.35 13.59 9.34
C LEU A 695 10.69 13.96 10.67
N ALA A 696 9.39 13.68 10.81
CA ALA A 696 8.67 13.90 12.06
C ALA A 696 9.25 13.11 13.23
N MET A 697 9.60 11.85 13.02
CA MET A 697 10.24 10.98 14.03
C MET A 697 11.61 11.55 14.45
N CYS A 698 12.42 12.01 13.49
CA CYS A 698 13.72 12.62 13.78
C CYS A 698 13.55 13.94 14.55
N ALA A 699 12.62 14.80 14.14
CA ALA A 699 12.30 16.04 14.85
C ALA A 699 11.88 15.76 16.29
N ALA A 700 11.01 14.78 16.53
CA ALA A 700 10.59 14.37 17.87
C ALA A 700 11.78 13.91 18.73
N ARG A 701 12.65 13.04 18.21
CA ARG A 701 13.86 12.56 18.91
C ARG A 701 14.85 13.69 19.19
N LEU A 702 14.93 14.70 18.34
CA LEU A 702 15.76 15.89 18.53
C LEU A 702 15.18 16.89 19.53
N GLY A 703 13.94 16.71 19.98
CA GLY A 703 13.25 17.65 20.89
C GLY A 703 12.66 18.86 20.15
N LYS A 704 12.25 18.68 18.89
CA LYS A 704 11.61 19.67 18.01
C LYS A 704 10.16 19.28 17.67
N PRO A 705 9.28 19.16 18.70
CA PRO A 705 7.95 18.57 18.51
C PRO A 705 7.03 19.41 17.61
N GLU A 706 7.18 20.73 17.55
CA GLU A 706 6.44 21.58 16.64
C GLU A 706 6.73 21.22 15.18
N GLN A 707 8.02 21.08 14.84
CA GLN A 707 8.43 20.67 13.50
C GLN A 707 7.97 19.23 13.19
N ALA A 708 7.90 18.35 14.20
CA ALA A 708 7.35 17.02 14.01
C ALA A 708 5.86 17.08 13.57
N ILE A 709 5.04 17.92 14.19
CA ILE A 709 3.66 18.15 13.77
C ILE A 709 3.59 18.78 12.37
N ASP A 710 4.47 19.75 12.08
CA ASP A 710 4.50 20.41 10.77
C ASP A 710 4.79 19.40 9.65
N PHE A 711 5.70 18.45 9.86
CA PHE A 711 5.97 17.38 8.90
C PHE A 711 4.80 16.39 8.78
N LEU A 712 4.13 16.00 9.87
CA LEU A 712 2.95 15.11 9.80
C LEU A 712 1.75 15.74 9.09
N LEU A 713 1.73 17.07 8.98
CA LEU A 713 0.68 17.85 8.32
C LEU A 713 1.21 18.66 7.14
N HIS A 714 2.38 18.26 6.59
CA HIS A 714 2.99 18.98 5.49
C HIS A 714 2.08 19.03 4.27
N THR A 715 2.15 20.14 3.52
CA THR A 715 1.24 20.45 2.41
C THR A 715 1.81 20.12 1.03
N SER A 716 2.99 19.51 0.94
CA SER A 716 3.55 19.03 -0.33
C SER A 716 2.57 18.11 -1.06
N SER A 717 2.58 18.18 -2.39
CA SER A 717 1.81 17.28 -3.26
C SER A 717 2.14 15.80 -3.02
N GLY A 718 3.37 15.50 -2.55
CA GLY A 718 3.82 14.16 -2.16
C GLY A 718 3.30 13.67 -0.80
N PHE A 719 2.48 14.47 -0.05
CA PHE A 719 1.98 14.04 1.26
C PHE A 719 0.55 14.53 1.52
N GLN A 720 -0.34 14.31 0.58
CA GLN A 720 -1.75 14.66 0.70
C GLN A 720 -2.59 13.43 1.06
N PHE A 721 -3.64 13.65 1.86
CA PHE A 721 -4.62 12.64 2.24
C PHE A 721 -6.00 13.12 1.80
N ASP A 722 -6.63 12.43 0.85
CA ASP A 722 -7.94 12.80 0.34
C ASP A 722 -9.06 12.60 1.39
N ALA A 723 -10.30 12.88 1.03
CA ALA A 723 -11.46 12.70 1.92
C ALA A 723 -11.65 11.25 2.39
N ARG A 724 -11.14 10.27 1.64
CA ARG A 724 -11.20 8.83 1.96
C ARG A 724 -10.01 8.37 2.81
N GLY A 725 -8.97 9.23 2.96
CA GLY A 725 -7.71 8.91 3.63
C GLY A 725 -6.67 8.28 2.70
N LEU A 726 -6.94 8.19 1.40
CA LEU A 726 -5.96 7.72 0.41
C LEU A 726 -4.84 8.73 0.28
N ALA A 727 -3.59 8.28 0.47
CA ALA A 727 -2.43 9.14 0.47
C ALA A 727 -1.73 9.20 -0.88
N THR A 728 -1.10 10.35 -1.17
CA THR A 728 -0.15 10.53 -2.27
C THR A 728 1.28 10.22 -1.82
N GLY A 729 2.25 10.38 -2.72
CA GLY A 729 3.67 10.29 -2.42
C GLY A 729 4.37 9.08 -3.03
N GLY A 730 3.79 8.54 -4.08
CA GLY A 730 4.25 7.42 -4.89
C GLY A 730 3.13 6.98 -5.84
N PRO A 731 3.13 5.73 -6.37
CA PRO A 731 2.01 5.21 -7.14
C PRO A 731 0.71 5.31 -6.33
N PHE A 732 -0.27 6.04 -6.85
CA PHE A 732 -1.49 6.34 -6.09
C PHE A 732 -2.44 5.12 -5.99
N PRO A 733 -3.01 4.85 -4.80
CA PRO A 733 -2.68 5.43 -3.50
C PRO A 733 -1.37 4.86 -2.95
N TYR A 734 -0.72 5.61 -2.05
CA TYR A 734 0.59 5.26 -1.52
C TYR A 734 0.54 4.95 -0.01
N PHE A 735 0.32 3.72 0.36
CA PHE A 735 0.12 3.28 1.75
C PHE A 735 1.36 3.35 2.67
N PRO A 736 2.61 3.37 2.18
CA PRO A 736 3.74 3.72 3.02
C PRO A 736 3.60 5.06 3.74
N SER A 737 2.90 6.05 3.14
CA SER A 737 2.55 7.31 3.82
C SER A 737 1.63 7.08 5.02
N ASN A 738 0.60 6.25 4.86
CA ASN A 738 -0.36 5.92 5.92
C ASN A 738 0.29 5.15 7.07
N GLY A 739 1.08 4.12 6.76
CA GLY A 739 1.76 3.31 7.77
C GLY A 739 2.88 4.07 8.49
N GLY A 740 3.64 4.90 7.75
CA GLY A 740 4.64 5.80 8.32
C GLY A 740 4.03 6.82 9.29
N LEU A 741 2.90 7.45 8.91
CA LEU A 741 2.13 8.33 9.77
C LEU A 741 1.75 7.63 11.08
N LEU A 742 1.18 6.43 10.99
CA LEU A 742 0.75 5.65 12.16
C LEU A 742 1.93 5.31 13.08
N TYR A 743 3.08 4.94 12.52
CA TYR A 743 4.27 4.65 13.33
C TYR A 743 4.76 5.92 14.05
N ALA A 744 4.88 7.04 13.32
CA ALA A 744 5.36 8.30 13.88
C ALA A 744 4.46 8.82 15.01
N VAL A 745 3.14 8.83 14.82
CA VAL A 745 2.22 9.33 15.87
C VAL A 745 2.18 8.43 17.10
N ALA A 746 2.27 7.09 16.93
CA ALA A 746 2.35 6.17 18.07
C ALA A 746 3.65 6.37 18.84
N MET A 747 4.80 6.49 18.15
CA MET A 747 6.08 6.81 18.76
C MET A 747 6.04 8.16 19.49
N MET A 748 5.45 9.20 18.90
CA MET A 748 5.34 10.53 19.51
C MET A 748 4.41 10.52 20.74
N ALA A 749 3.35 9.71 20.72
CA ALA A 749 2.40 9.62 21.82
C ALA A 749 2.90 8.76 22.99
N LYS A 750 3.42 7.56 22.71
CA LYS A 750 3.89 6.59 23.73
C LYS A 750 5.33 6.82 24.13
N GLY A 751 6.18 7.31 23.20
CA GLY A 751 7.61 7.49 23.37
C GLY A 751 8.44 6.38 22.72
N TRP A 752 9.73 6.46 22.93
CA TRP A 752 10.77 5.55 22.43
C TRP A 752 11.83 5.32 23.49
N ASP A 753 12.71 4.36 23.27
CA ASP A 753 13.81 4.09 24.19
C ASP A 753 14.66 5.34 24.41
N GLY A 754 14.78 5.77 25.67
CA GLY A 754 15.48 6.99 26.06
C GLY A 754 14.66 8.28 25.92
N SER A 755 13.38 8.22 25.57
CA SER A 755 12.48 9.37 25.63
C SER A 755 12.20 9.77 27.10
N SER A 756 11.73 11.02 27.30
CA SER A 756 11.28 11.44 28.64
C SER A 756 10.08 10.63 29.13
N ASN A 757 9.98 10.39 30.44
CA ASN A 757 8.90 9.62 31.05
C ASN A 757 7.52 10.35 31.08
N GLY A 758 7.39 11.50 30.40
CA GLY A 758 6.13 12.25 30.33
C GLY A 758 5.15 11.70 29.32
N ASN A 759 3.86 12.03 29.50
CA ASN A 759 2.83 11.73 28.50
C ASN A 759 3.14 12.41 27.17
N ALA A 760 3.03 11.68 26.05
CA ALA A 760 3.21 12.14 24.69
C ALA A 760 4.52 12.93 24.47
N PRO A 761 5.72 12.31 24.68
CA PRO A 761 6.99 13.02 24.68
C PRO A 761 7.35 13.67 23.33
N GLY A 762 6.80 13.20 22.24
CA GLY A 762 7.00 13.72 20.89
C GLY A 762 6.04 14.84 20.49
N PHE A 763 5.04 15.18 21.32
CA PHE A 763 4.09 16.26 21.05
C PHE A 763 4.50 17.56 21.75
N PRO A 764 4.14 18.75 21.19
CA PRO A 764 4.42 20.04 21.80
C PRO A 764 3.88 20.16 23.22
N LYS A 765 4.64 20.82 24.13
CA LYS A 765 4.29 21.03 25.53
C LYS A 765 3.79 22.46 25.83
N ASN A 766 3.43 23.22 24.81
CA ASN A 766 2.96 24.60 24.87
C ASN A 766 1.47 24.76 25.28
N GLY A 767 0.81 23.68 25.72
CA GLY A 767 -0.59 23.67 26.13
C GLY A 767 -1.61 23.69 24.98
N GLN A 768 -1.14 23.61 23.73
CA GLN A 768 -2.02 23.56 22.53
C GLN A 768 -2.47 22.13 22.21
N TRP A 769 -1.68 21.14 22.56
CA TRP A 769 -1.95 19.73 22.29
C TRP A 769 -2.35 18.99 23.58
N ARG A 770 -3.51 18.33 23.54
CA ARG A 770 -3.97 17.38 24.56
C ARG A 770 -4.05 15.99 23.92
N VAL A 771 -3.08 15.15 24.22
CA VAL A 771 -2.96 13.80 23.65
C VAL A 771 -3.42 12.79 24.70
N ARG A 772 -4.49 12.06 24.39
CA ARG A 772 -4.90 10.86 25.12
C ARG A 772 -4.60 9.65 24.27
N TRP A 773 -4.08 8.60 24.87
CA TRP A 773 -3.82 7.36 24.16
C TRP A 773 -4.06 6.16 25.06
N GLU A 774 -4.37 5.03 24.47
CA GLU A 774 -4.56 3.72 25.08
C GLU A 774 -3.82 2.65 24.27
N ASP A 775 -3.37 1.59 24.92
CA ASP A 775 -2.80 0.37 24.34
C ASP A 775 -1.72 0.61 23.26
N LEU A 776 -0.86 1.60 23.45
CA LEU A 776 0.31 1.82 22.60
C LEU A 776 1.56 1.22 23.23
N SER A 777 2.45 0.68 22.39
CA SER A 777 3.79 0.23 22.75
C SER A 777 4.85 1.25 22.36
N PRO A 778 5.96 1.38 23.14
CA PRO A 778 7.03 2.31 22.80
C PRO A 778 7.86 1.79 21.61
N ALA A 779 8.39 2.74 20.82
CA ALA A 779 9.35 2.43 19.76
C ALA A 779 10.74 2.07 20.33
N PRO A 780 11.58 1.35 19.60
CA PRO A 780 13.00 1.16 19.93
C PRO A 780 13.78 2.44 19.98
#